data_7f86d9c063d1ca7df5494c414145ba8e
#
_entry.id   7f86d9c063d1ca7df5494c414145ba8e
#
_cell.length_a   1.000
_cell.length_b   1.000
_cell.length_c   1.000
_cell.angle_alpha   90.00
_cell.angle_beta   90.00
_cell.angle_gamma   90.00
#
_symmetry.space_group_name_H-M   'P 1'
#
loop_
_entity.id
_entity.type
_entity.pdbx_description
1 polymer ?
#
loop_
_entity_poly.entity_id
_entity_poly.type
_entity_poly.pdbx_seq_one_letter_code
_entity_poly.pdbx_strand_id
1 'polypeptide(L)'
;MENKKFARILALTDIFLLVLLAGGPVLKEKIEEARKREIYLEQEQSREEGQENGPEREEADAESPGQENRKSAHRELPEVLLTLEGEGEQLKISLWQSNEGSCYFFLPGFAKGKGLILDSAPGGSVYLENMEIKEGDVLREISEEKVYELSVPGENETESLNAGLIFMYSSELPVLSLSTNSGSMELIEEDKGNEEAGGAVLYDQMGAKLYEGQAESIKGRGNSTWGLAKKPYQIRLCEDVDFFGFGKAKAWNLLANGYDETRLRNQIVLGLARELGMNYVPEGQMVDLYINDSYRGNYYLTEKIRVDEGGVAIRDMEKLTETVYSPEELEMLEPVQNEDGTRKWVETGLSGEDITGGYLLERELKSRFQTELSGFVTDQGDCYTLQSPLYASEEQVNYIADLMQEFQDAIEEKDGIHPLTGKHYSEYIDVDSFIQKYLVEEVSKNYDGGVTSSFFYKPQDSVSKKFFAGPVWDYDVVFGNCNLDKIASNPVGITRLNDHVYGTDVFVELYGKEDFYDRMIKMYEEKALPYLNALLDGKIDEMVAESRNSAEMDSIRWEELENRYQYYEEYDNDVRYLKYFIKERRDFLNKVWLEGESYHNINFVVDGEIWQITCIRDGETPDAEPIPARYSGGSLFMGWFTEDGVPYDIYKPVYEDMTFYASWQELSALEKPQEDS
;
A
#
# COMPACT_ATOMS: atom_id res chain seq x y z
N MET A 1 -19.93 -15.15 32.79
CA MET A 1 -18.85 -16.07 33.23
C MET A 1 -19.18 -17.55 33.05
N GLU A 2 -20.43 -17.98 33.16
CA GLU A 2 -20.83 -19.40 32.94
C GLU A 2 -20.88 -19.77 31.46
N ASN A 3 -21.31 -18.93 30.58
CA ASN A 3 -21.35 -19.17 29.13
C ASN A 3 -19.96 -19.39 28.49
N LYS A 4 -18.93 -18.70 28.99
CA LYS A 4 -17.53 -18.90 28.53
C LYS A 4 -16.98 -20.30 28.91
N LYS A 5 -17.44 -20.87 30.03
CA LYS A 5 -17.05 -22.24 30.40
C LYS A 5 -17.76 -23.31 29.54
N PHE A 6 -19.00 -23.05 29.14
CA PHE A 6 -19.77 -23.98 28.30
C PHE A 6 -19.24 -24.03 26.86
N ALA A 7 -18.90 -22.88 26.29
CA ALA A 7 -18.28 -22.81 24.95
C ALA A 7 -16.88 -23.45 24.90
N ARG A 8 -16.08 -23.30 25.97
CA ARG A 8 -14.78 -24.00 26.09
C ARG A 8 -14.91 -25.51 26.23
N ILE A 9 -15.93 -25.98 26.89
CA ILE A 9 -16.18 -27.42 27.05
C ILE A 9 -16.67 -28.05 25.73
N LEU A 10 -17.50 -27.35 24.95
CA LEU A 10 -17.92 -27.77 23.61
C LEU A 10 -16.76 -27.81 22.62
N ALA A 11 -15.94 -26.76 22.57
CA ALA A 11 -14.75 -26.71 21.71
C ALA A 11 -13.74 -27.84 22.06
N LEU A 12 -13.54 -28.13 23.34
CA LEU A 12 -12.65 -29.19 23.77
C LEU A 12 -13.22 -30.61 23.48
N THR A 13 -14.54 -30.79 23.49
CA THR A 13 -15.17 -32.06 23.13
C THR A 13 -15.13 -32.34 21.64
N ASP A 14 -15.29 -31.32 20.80
CA ASP A 14 -15.15 -31.44 19.34
C ASP A 14 -13.69 -31.73 18.92
N ILE A 15 -12.72 -31.07 19.57
CA ILE A 15 -11.30 -31.39 19.37
C ILE A 15 -10.98 -32.83 19.82
N PHE A 16 -11.53 -33.30 20.90
CA PHE A 16 -11.30 -34.68 21.40
C PHE A 16 -11.92 -35.75 20.48
N LEU A 17 -13.07 -35.46 19.88
CA LEU A 17 -13.72 -36.35 18.91
C LEU A 17 -12.94 -36.38 17.56
N LEU A 18 -12.36 -35.28 17.14
CA LEU A 18 -11.53 -35.16 15.92
C LEU A 18 -10.15 -35.85 16.06
N VAL A 19 -9.58 -35.86 17.26
CA VAL A 19 -8.33 -36.59 17.57
C VAL A 19 -8.49 -38.09 17.40
N LEU A 20 -9.71 -38.61 17.59
CA LEU A 20 -10.00 -40.05 17.43
C LEU A 20 -10.29 -40.48 15.99
N LEU A 21 -10.55 -39.54 15.08
CA LEU A 21 -11.03 -39.84 13.72
C LEU A 21 -10.08 -39.48 12.58
N ALA A 22 -9.01 -38.72 12.80
CA ALA A 22 -8.15 -38.24 11.71
C ALA A 22 -6.65 -38.29 12.07
N GLY A 23 -5.85 -38.93 11.19
CA GLY A 23 -4.41 -39.07 11.36
C GLY A 23 -3.65 -37.78 10.99
N GLY A 24 -2.69 -37.41 11.81
CA GLY A 24 -1.55 -36.50 11.63
C GLY A 24 -1.74 -35.12 10.93
N PRO A 25 -1.51 -35.00 9.63
CA PRO A 25 -1.48 -33.70 8.95
C PRO A 25 -2.82 -32.96 8.90
N VAL A 26 -3.91 -33.67 8.66
CA VAL A 26 -5.27 -33.11 8.58
C VAL A 26 -5.75 -32.54 9.93
N LEU A 27 -5.25 -33.08 11.02
CA LEU A 27 -5.56 -32.61 12.36
C LEU A 27 -4.85 -31.27 12.66
N LYS A 28 -3.60 -31.15 12.22
CA LYS A 28 -2.82 -29.91 12.39
C LYS A 28 -3.49 -28.75 11.65
N GLU A 29 -3.92 -28.99 10.43
CA GLU A 29 -4.62 -28.02 9.57
C GLU A 29 -5.95 -27.56 10.19
N LYS A 30 -6.75 -28.49 10.73
CA LYS A 30 -8.02 -28.16 11.40
C LYS A 30 -7.85 -27.46 12.75
N ILE A 31 -6.78 -27.74 13.48
CA ILE A 31 -6.44 -27.01 14.72
C ILE A 31 -5.99 -25.59 14.39
N GLU A 32 -5.22 -25.40 13.32
CA GLU A 32 -4.85 -24.07 12.80
C GLU A 32 -6.07 -23.27 12.33
N GLU A 33 -6.97 -23.87 11.57
CA GLU A 33 -8.25 -23.24 11.18
C GLU A 33 -9.10 -22.83 12.38
N ALA A 34 -9.21 -23.70 13.40
CA ALA A 34 -9.96 -23.39 14.61
C ALA A 34 -9.33 -22.25 15.40
N ARG A 35 -7.99 -22.17 15.44
CA ARG A 35 -7.26 -21.10 16.11
C ARG A 35 -7.36 -19.76 15.36
N LYS A 36 -7.30 -19.80 14.02
CA LYS A 36 -7.54 -18.59 13.17
C LYS A 36 -8.97 -18.07 13.39
N ARG A 37 -9.93 -18.95 13.50
CA ARG A 37 -11.34 -18.60 13.76
C ARG A 37 -11.53 -17.98 15.16
N GLU A 38 -10.81 -18.46 16.17
CA GLU A 38 -10.85 -17.92 17.54
C GLU A 38 -10.24 -16.51 17.60
N ILE A 39 -9.12 -16.29 16.95
CA ILE A 39 -8.45 -14.97 16.83
C ILE A 39 -9.34 -13.98 16.06
N TYR A 40 -9.96 -14.42 14.98
CA TYR A 40 -10.90 -13.58 14.20
C TYR A 40 -12.09 -13.15 15.06
N LEU A 41 -12.67 -14.05 15.83
CA LEU A 41 -13.80 -13.76 16.72
C LEU A 41 -13.41 -12.81 17.88
N GLU A 42 -12.18 -12.92 18.41
CA GLU A 42 -11.68 -11.98 19.43
C GLU A 42 -11.46 -10.58 18.86
N GLN A 43 -11.02 -10.46 17.62
CA GLN A 43 -10.87 -9.17 16.93
C GLN A 43 -12.22 -8.52 16.61
N GLU A 44 -13.24 -9.30 16.23
CA GLU A 44 -14.58 -8.80 16.00
C GLU A 44 -15.23 -8.31 17.31
N GLN A 45 -15.08 -9.04 18.41
CA GLN A 45 -15.58 -8.61 19.72
C GLN A 45 -14.96 -7.32 20.21
N SER A 46 -13.69 -7.08 19.93
CA SER A 46 -13.00 -5.83 20.27
C SER A 46 -13.50 -4.62 19.46
N ARG A 47 -14.01 -4.85 18.25
CA ARG A 47 -14.64 -3.82 17.41
C ARG A 47 -16.06 -3.47 17.88
N GLU A 48 -16.83 -4.46 18.33
CA GLU A 48 -18.20 -4.24 18.79
C GLU A 48 -18.26 -3.50 20.16
N GLU A 49 -17.33 -3.76 21.08
CA GLU A 49 -17.25 -3.04 22.36
C GLU A 49 -16.90 -1.54 22.19
N GLY A 50 -16.34 -1.12 21.05
CA GLY A 50 -16.04 0.27 20.71
C GLY A 50 -17.22 1.08 20.10
N GLN A 51 -18.31 0.42 19.68
CA GLN A 51 -19.41 1.08 18.96
C GLN A 51 -20.66 1.43 19.79
N GLU A 52 -20.76 1.07 21.06
CA GLU A 52 -22.00 1.26 21.86
C GLU A 52 -22.26 2.66 22.45
N ASN A 53 -21.47 3.69 22.17
CA ASN A 53 -21.76 5.03 22.69
C ASN A 53 -21.46 6.14 21.67
N GLY A 54 -22.43 6.52 20.84
CA GLY A 54 -22.34 7.74 20.05
C GLY A 54 -23.64 8.14 19.36
N PRO A 55 -24.02 9.42 19.38
CA PRO A 55 -25.18 9.95 18.68
C PRO A 55 -24.86 10.24 17.20
N GLU A 56 -25.91 10.23 16.41
CA GLU A 56 -26.10 10.71 15.04
C GLU A 56 -24.88 10.95 14.14
N ARG A 57 -24.85 10.19 13.03
CA ARG A 57 -23.86 10.26 11.95
C ARG A 57 -23.98 11.60 11.21
N GLU A 58 -23.08 12.51 11.48
CA GLU A 58 -22.51 13.37 10.46
C GLU A 58 -21.36 12.57 9.83
N GLU A 59 -21.28 12.60 8.49
CA GLU A 59 -20.16 12.04 7.73
C GLU A 59 -18.88 12.75 8.19
N ALA A 60 -18.15 12.11 9.09
CA ALA A 60 -16.87 12.60 9.60
C ALA A 60 -15.77 11.75 8.98
N ASP A 61 -14.78 12.45 8.44
CA ASP A 61 -13.46 11.93 8.10
C ASP A 61 -13.05 10.81 9.05
N ALA A 62 -12.57 9.71 8.48
CA ALA A 62 -11.95 8.65 9.26
C ALA A 62 -10.63 9.17 9.85
N GLU A 63 -10.73 10.01 10.86
CA GLU A 63 -9.66 10.18 11.82
C GLU A 63 -9.52 8.86 12.57
N SER A 64 -8.43 8.18 12.37
CA SER A 64 -8.02 7.06 13.21
C SER A 64 -8.13 7.46 14.67
N PRO A 65 -8.77 6.64 15.54
CA PRO A 65 -8.86 6.96 16.96
C PRO A 65 -7.46 7.21 17.50
N GLY A 66 -7.25 8.41 18.02
CA GLY A 66 -5.99 8.79 18.64
C GLY A 66 -5.56 7.71 19.64
N GLN A 67 -4.44 7.10 19.35
CA GLN A 67 -3.75 6.27 20.33
C GLN A 67 -3.53 7.12 21.58
N GLU A 68 -4.26 6.82 22.65
CA GLU A 68 -3.76 7.17 23.96
C GLU A 68 -2.38 6.53 24.10
N ASN A 69 -1.35 7.38 23.97
CA ASN A 69 0.01 7.05 24.27
C ASN A 69 0.05 6.29 25.62
N ARG A 70 0.00 4.96 25.60
CA ARG A 70 0.62 4.20 26.66
C ARG A 70 2.12 4.48 26.52
N LYS A 71 2.56 5.59 27.12
CA LYS A 71 3.95 5.79 27.47
C LYS A 71 4.29 4.65 28.42
N SER A 72 4.69 3.48 27.88
CA SER A 72 5.64 2.65 28.58
C SER A 72 6.79 3.60 28.88
N ALA A 73 7.23 3.68 30.11
CA ALA A 73 8.42 4.43 30.46
C ALA A 73 9.59 3.75 29.71
N HIS A 74 9.81 4.14 28.46
CA HIS A 74 11.00 3.74 27.72
C HIS A 74 12.16 4.28 28.52
N ARG A 75 12.91 3.36 29.11
CA ARG A 75 14.20 3.66 29.66
C ARG A 75 15.05 4.17 28.49
N GLU A 76 15.59 5.39 28.61
CA GLU A 76 16.52 5.87 27.59
C GLU A 76 17.67 4.87 27.48
N LEU A 77 17.84 4.33 26.27
CA LEU A 77 18.96 3.43 26.00
C LEU A 77 20.26 4.21 26.10
N PRO A 78 21.30 3.61 26.69
CA PRO A 78 22.61 4.20 26.59
C PRO A 78 23.04 4.29 25.14
N GLU A 79 23.59 5.43 24.74
CA GLU A 79 24.09 5.65 23.39
C GLU A 79 25.36 4.82 23.17
N VAL A 80 25.24 3.72 22.43
CA VAL A 80 26.39 2.88 22.01
C VAL A 80 26.39 2.89 20.49
N LEU A 81 27.52 3.36 19.94
CA LEU A 81 27.71 3.49 18.50
C LEU A 81 28.85 2.58 18.02
N LEU A 82 28.62 1.92 16.91
CA LEU A 82 29.62 1.19 16.15
C LEU A 82 29.89 1.88 14.82
N THR A 83 31.12 1.78 14.35
CA THR A 83 31.52 2.08 12.98
C THR A 83 32.19 0.87 12.34
N LEU A 84 32.33 0.89 11.02
CA LEU A 84 33.01 -0.17 10.29
C LEU A 84 34.50 0.14 10.18
N GLU A 85 35.35 -0.89 10.23
CA GLU A 85 36.80 -0.72 9.98
C GLU A 85 37.02 -0.34 8.50
N GLY A 86 37.70 0.76 8.24
CA GLY A 86 38.00 1.26 6.89
C GLY A 86 38.63 2.64 6.90
N GLU A 87 38.87 3.21 5.70
CA GLU A 87 39.41 4.58 5.55
C GLU A 87 38.26 5.55 5.26
N GLY A 88 38.29 6.75 5.86
CA GLY A 88 37.35 7.85 5.62
C GLY A 88 36.18 7.88 6.61
N GLU A 89 35.23 8.81 6.38
CA GLU A 89 34.03 8.98 7.18
C GLU A 89 33.08 7.80 6.93
N GLN A 90 32.68 7.14 8.00
CA GLN A 90 32.01 5.84 7.93
C GLN A 90 30.60 5.92 8.48
N LEU A 91 29.74 4.99 8.03
CA LEU A 91 28.40 4.80 8.59
C LEU A 91 28.52 4.46 10.08
N LYS A 92 27.86 5.24 10.93
CA LYS A 92 27.66 4.94 12.33
C LYS A 92 26.38 4.15 12.51
N ILE A 93 26.34 3.26 13.49
CA ILE A 93 25.23 2.36 13.73
C ILE A 93 24.96 2.33 15.23
N SER A 94 23.78 2.75 15.63
CA SER A 94 23.33 2.79 17.01
C SER A 94 22.75 1.45 17.48
N LEU A 95 22.94 1.18 18.78
CA LEU A 95 22.28 0.08 19.47
C LEU A 95 20.76 0.30 19.49
N TRP A 96 20.00 -0.75 19.22
CA TRP A 96 18.54 -0.75 19.35
C TRP A 96 18.11 -1.86 20.32
N GLN A 97 17.01 -1.67 21.06
CA GLN A 97 16.44 -2.65 21.97
C GLN A 97 14.99 -2.95 21.64
N SER A 98 14.64 -4.25 21.58
CA SER A 98 13.27 -4.73 21.41
C SER A 98 12.45 -4.55 22.68
N ASN A 99 11.13 -4.66 22.56
CA ASN A 99 10.21 -4.63 23.71
C ASN A 99 10.43 -5.78 24.69
N GLU A 100 10.96 -6.90 24.21
CA GLU A 100 11.33 -8.05 25.02
C GLU A 100 12.67 -7.86 25.77
N GLY A 101 13.39 -6.76 25.48
CA GLY A 101 14.63 -6.38 26.14
C GLY A 101 15.90 -6.88 25.48
N SER A 102 15.82 -7.59 24.34
CA SER A 102 16.99 -7.98 23.55
C SER A 102 17.55 -6.78 22.80
N CYS A 103 18.88 -6.66 22.75
CA CYS A 103 19.58 -5.61 22.04
C CYS A 103 20.05 -6.10 20.67
N TYR A 104 20.07 -5.18 19.68
CA TYR A 104 20.48 -5.47 18.33
C TYR A 104 21.39 -4.39 17.77
N PHE A 105 22.39 -4.83 17.00
CA PHE A 105 23.02 -4.00 15.99
C PHE A 105 22.56 -4.49 14.62
N PHE A 106 21.81 -3.67 13.93
CA PHE A 106 21.40 -3.92 12.55
C PHE A 106 22.47 -3.41 11.60
N LEU A 107 23.20 -4.31 10.98
CA LEU A 107 24.39 -4.02 10.19
C LEU A 107 24.07 -4.14 8.69
N PRO A 108 24.64 -3.25 7.83
CA PRO A 108 24.49 -3.41 6.39
C PRO A 108 25.18 -4.67 5.89
N GLY A 109 24.73 -5.24 4.77
CA GLY A 109 25.28 -6.47 4.19
C GLY A 109 26.80 -6.36 3.92
N PHE A 110 27.25 -5.21 3.46
CA PHE A 110 28.68 -4.96 3.21
C PHE A 110 29.56 -4.88 4.47
N ALA A 111 28.99 -4.88 5.66
CA ALA A 111 29.73 -4.96 6.93
C ALA A 111 30.19 -6.38 7.23
N LYS A 112 29.63 -7.39 6.57
CA LYS A 112 29.97 -8.80 6.78
C LYS A 112 31.46 -9.06 6.53
N GLY A 113 32.13 -9.63 7.54
CA GLY A 113 33.58 -9.90 7.50
C GLY A 113 34.49 -8.70 7.77
N LYS A 114 33.94 -7.50 7.99
CA LYS A 114 34.73 -6.34 8.44
C LYS A 114 34.81 -6.30 9.96
N GLY A 115 35.82 -5.60 10.49
CA GLY A 115 35.91 -5.27 11.91
C GLY A 115 34.86 -4.20 12.25
N LEU A 116 34.25 -4.33 13.44
CA LEU A 116 33.35 -3.32 14.00
C LEU A 116 34.12 -2.57 15.11
N ILE A 117 34.20 -1.26 15.00
CA ILE A 117 34.91 -0.39 15.93
C ILE A 117 33.87 0.19 16.91
N LEU A 118 34.12 0.08 18.22
CA LEU A 118 33.33 0.82 19.20
C LEU A 118 33.68 2.31 19.07
N ASP A 119 32.76 3.09 18.49
CA ASP A 119 32.96 4.52 18.24
C ASP A 119 32.67 5.35 19.49
N SER A 120 31.57 5.03 20.19
CA SER A 120 31.14 5.73 21.40
C SER A 120 30.38 4.81 22.34
N ALA A 121 30.58 4.98 23.63
CA ALA A 121 29.78 4.34 24.68
C ALA A 121 29.82 5.16 26.00
N PRO A 122 28.82 5.05 26.88
CA PRO A 122 28.83 5.67 28.21
C PRO A 122 30.04 5.22 29.03
N GLY A 123 30.81 6.19 29.53
CA GLY A 123 32.05 5.89 30.27
C GLY A 123 33.21 5.36 29.41
N GLY A 124 33.07 5.38 28.07
CA GLY A 124 34.16 5.01 27.14
C GLY A 124 34.34 3.50 26.94
N SER A 125 33.48 2.64 27.49
CA SER A 125 33.60 1.19 27.31
C SER A 125 32.27 0.45 27.53
N VAL A 126 32.16 -0.75 26.95
CA VAL A 126 31.09 -1.73 27.19
C VAL A 126 31.74 -3.08 27.55
N TYR A 127 30.98 -3.97 28.15
CA TYR A 127 31.40 -5.35 28.39
C TYR A 127 30.62 -6.30 27.48
N LEU A 128 31.33 -7.11 26.73
CA LEU A 128 30.78 -8.17 25.88
C LEU A 128 31.35 -9.53 26.37
N GLU A 129 30.47 -10.47 26.78
CA GLU A 129 30.92 -11.75 27.39
C GLU A 129 31.91 -11.53 28.56
N ASN A 130 31.65 -10.54 29.40
CA ASN A 130 32.53 -10.13 30.50
C ASN A 130 33.92 -9.58 30.06
N MET A 131 34.14 -9.34 28.78
CA MET A 131 35.38 -8.72 28.28
C MET A 131 35.11 -7.23 28.06
N GLU A 132 35.96 -6.37 28.65
CA GLU A 132 35.87 -4.93 28.43
C GLU A 132 36.27 -4.58 27.00
N ILE A 133 35.41 -3.85 26.29
CA ILE A 133 35.66 -3.29 24.97
C ILE A 133 35.64 -1.77 25.12
N LYS A 134 36.75 -1.13 24.75
CA LYS A 134 36.92 0.32 24.84
C LYS A 134 36.69 1.01 23.53
N GLU A 135 36.37 2.29 23.58
CA GLU A 135 36.36 3.13 22.38
C GLU A 135 37.64 3.00 21.58
N GLY A 136 37.48 2.75 20.27
CA GLY A 136 38.60 2.45 19.35
C GLY A 136 38.96 0.96 19.25
N ASP A 137 38.49 0.09 20.15
CA ASP A 137 38.70 -1.35 20.01
C ASP A 137 37.91 -1.92 18.86
N VAL A 138 38.48 -2.92 18.18
CA VAL A 138 37.90 -3.57 17.00
C VAL A 138 37.38 -4.94 17.36
N LEU A 139 36.06 -5.12 17.22
CA LEU A 139 35.39 -6.42 17.30
C LEU A 139 35.58 -7.17 16.00
N ARG A 140 36.05 -8.41 16.07
CA ARG A 140 36.23 -9.31 14.91
C ARG A 140 35.56 -10.65 15.17
N GLU A 141 35.29 -11.37 14.11
CA GLU A 141 34.71 -12.72 14.17
C GLU A 141 33.36 -12.76 14.91
N ILE A 142 32.52 -11.76 14.67
CA ILE A 142 31.15 -11.71 15.19
C ILE A 142 30.28 -12.75 14.48
N SER A 143 29.59 -13.58 15.26
CA SER A 143 28.65 -14.58 14.78
C SER A 143 27.21 -14.03 14.77
N GLU A 144 26.51 -14.17 13.65
CA GLU A 144 25.10 -13.80 13.48
C GLU A 144 24.16 -14.70 14.32
N GLU A 145 24.54 -15.93 14.61
CA GLU A 145 23.71 -16.93 15.30
C GLU A 145 23.84 -16.88 16.83
N LYS A 146 24.73 -16.02 17.35
CA LYS A 146 25.07 -15.98 18.77
C LYS A 146 24.40 -14.79 19.46
N VAL A 147 23.77 -15.07 20.60
CA VAL A 147 23.38 -14.05 21.56
C VAL A 147 24.58 -13.81 22.52
N TYR A 148 25.09 -12.60 22.53
CA TYR A 148 26.17 -12.16 23.38
C TYR A 148 25.64 -11.54 24.68
N GLU A 149 26.30 -11.75 25.81
CA GLU A 149 25.98 -11.00 27.02
C GLU A 149 26.57 -9.58 26.91
N LEU A 150 25.69 -8.56 26.84
CA LEU A 150 26.05 -7.14 26.81
C LEU A 150 25.83 -6.53 28.19
N SER A 151 26.83 -5.82 28.69
CA SER A 151 26.68 -4.93 29.86
C SER A 151 27.23 -3.55 29.51
N VAL A 152 26.39 -2.53 29.62
CA VAL A 152 26.74 -1.12 29.46
C VAL A 152 26.66 -0.46 30.83
N PRO A 153 27.78 -0.04 31.44
CA PRO A 153 27.77 0.65 32.73
C PRO A 153 27.04 1.99 32.63
N GLY A 154 26.16 2.26 33.59
CA GLY A 154 25.55 3.57 33.79
C GLY A 154 26.21 4.32 34.95
N GLU A 155 25.82 5.57 35.23
CA GLU A 155 26.30 6.35 36.37
C GLU A 155 25.95 5.69 37.71
N ASN A 156 24.91 4.84 37.70
CA ASN A 156 24.48 4.03 38.84
C ASN A 156 23.94 2.67 38.37
N GLU A 157 23.71 1.72 39.29
CA GLU A 157 23.20 0.38 38.95
C GLU A 157 21.83 0.39 38.23
N THR A 158 21.00 1.39 38.46
CA THR A 158 19.67 1.52 37.81
C THR A 158 19.76 2.02 36.38
N GLU A 159 20.87 2.63 35.99
CA GLU A 159 21.11 3.12 34.62
C GLU A 159 21.93 2.13 33.78
N SER A 160 22.54 1.11 34.44
CA SER A 160 23.28 0.07 33.73
C SER A 160 22.32 -0.80 32.89
N LEU A 161 22.70 -1.07 31.63
CA LEU A 161 22.00 -1.98 30.74
C LEU A 161 22.70 -3.35 30.78
N ASN A 162 21.92 -4.42 31.06
CA ASN A 162 22.38 -5.79 30.91
C ASN A 162 21.34 -6.52 30.04
N ALA A 163 21.77 -7.01 28.89
CA ALA A 163 20.87 -7.59 27.89
C ALA A 163 21.58 -8.62 27.01
N GLY A 164 20.82 -9.46 26.35
CA GLY A 164 21.33 -10.23 25.21
C GLY A 164 21.53 -9.32 24.00
N LEU A 165 22.68 -9.39 23.35
CA LEU A 165 23.00 -8.63 22.14
C LEU A 165 23.10 -9.57 20.95
N ILE A 166 22.44 -9.19 19.86
CA ILE A 166 22.44 -9.90 18.58
C ILE A 166 22.98 -8.96 17.51
N PHE A 167 23.92 -9.45 16.72
CA PHE A 167 24.37 -8.76 15.51
C PHE A 167 23.65 -9.36 14.30
N MET A 168 22.92 -8.55 13.58
CA MET A 168 22.23 -8.96 12.35
C MET A 168 22.85 -8.25 11.15
N TYR A 169 23.07 -9.01 10.09
CA TYR A 169 23.58 -8.47 8.82
C TYR A 169 22.50 -8.54 7.77
N SER A 170 22.24 -7.40 7.14
CA SER A 170 21.29 -7.27 6.06
C SER A 170 21.72 -8.06 4.81
N SER A 171 20.83 -8.09 3.84
CA SER A 171 21.15 -8.49 2.46
C SER A 171 22.16 -7.52 1.83
N GLU A 172 22.71 -7.91 0.68
CA GLU A 172 23.60 -7.04 -0.10
C GLU A 172 22.82 -5.93 -0.81
N LEU A 173 22.16 -5.05 -0.03
CA LEU A 173 21.43 -3.90 -0.53
C LEU A 173 22.28 -2.62 -0.44
N PRO A 174 22.00 -1.61 -1.28
CA PRO A 174 22.51 -0.27 -1.07
C PRO A 174 21.99 0.30 0.27
N VAL A 175 22.75 1.22 0.83
CA VAL A 175 22.42 1.86 2.12
C VAL A 175 22.27 3.34 1.92
N LEU A 176 21.10 3.89 2.32
CA LEU A 176 20.90 5.33 2.44
C LEU A 176 21.00 5.75 3.90
N SER A 177 21.96 6.62 4.20
CA SER A 177 22.12 7.24 5.51
C SER A 177 21.72 8.70 5.44
N LEU A 178 20.76 9.09 6.26
CA LEU A 178 20.27 10.46 6.41
C LEU A 178 20.65 10.98 7.79
N SER A 179 20.91 12.26 7.89
CA SER A 179 21.05 12.97 9.17
C SER A 179 20.22 14.24 9.14
N THR A 180 19.48 14.53 10.20
CA THR A 180 18.81 15.81 10.40
C THR A 180 19.74 16.79 11.07
N ASN A 181 19.56 18.09 10.86
CA ASN A 181 20.41 19.10 11.51
C ASN A 181 20.26 19.12 13.04
N SER A 182 19.11 18.73 13.56
CA SER A 182 18.85 18.60 15.01
C SER A 182 19.43 17.30 15.60
N GLY A 183 19.70 16.28 14.78
CA GLY A 183 20.02 14.94 15.22
C GLY A 183 18.83 14.14 15.76
N SER A 184 17.59 14.66 15.62
CA SER A 184 16.33 14.02 16.06
C SER A 184 15.31 13.93 14.94
N MET A 185 14.43 12.96 15.02
CA MET A 185 13.26 12.82 14.14
C MET A 185 11.95 13.32 14.76
N GLU A 186 11.98 13.78 16.01
CA GLU A 186 10.77 14.16 16.75
C GLU A 186 9.94 15.21 15.99
N LEU A 187 10.57 16.28 15.51
CA LEU A 187 9.89 17.33 14.75
C LEU A 187 9.19 16.79 13.51
N ILE A 188 9.90 15.96 12.71
CA ILE A 188 9.38 15.41 11.47
C ILE A 188 8.27 14.40 11.73
N GLU A 189 8.39 13.57 12.78
CA GLU A 189 7.43 12.51 13.11
C GLU A 189 6.20 13.01 13.88
N GLU A 190 6.23 14.27 14.41
CA GLU A 190 5.09 14.90 15.06
C GLU A 190 3.98 15.25 14.07
N ASP A 191 4.35 15.81 12.91
CA ASP A 191 3.39 16.16 11.85
C ASP A 191 4.02 15.96 10.46
N LYS A 192 3.25 15.38 9.54
CA LYS A 192 3.67 15.12 8.14
C LYS A 192 4.12 16.39 7.39
N GLY A 193 3.57 17.54 7.77
CA GLY A 193 3.91 18.84 7.17
C GLY A 193 5.26 19.39 7.65
N ASN A 194 5.78 18.88 8.77
CA ASN A 194 7.07 19.32 9.30
C ASN A 194 8.21 18.78 8.46
N GLU A 195 9.24 19.62 8.26
CA GLU A 195 10.45 19.25 7.52
C GLU A 195 11.70 19.81 8.17
N GLU A 196 12.83 19.17 7.92
CA GLU A 196 14.13 19.60 8.39
C GLU A 196 15.20 19.33 7.34
N ALA A 197 16.14 20.23 7.22
CA ALA A 197 17.32 20.05 6.38
C ALA A 197 18.34 19.10 7.05
N GLY A 198 19.20 18.49 6.22
CA GLY A 198 20.19 17.54 6.76
C GLY A 198 21.19 17.05 5.73
N GLY A 199 21.88 15.97 6.06
CA GLY A 199 22.81 15.28 5.19
C GLY A 199 22.22 14.01 4.58
N ALA A 200 22.74 13.61 3.42
CA ALA A 200 22.40 12.36 2.77
C ALA A 200 23.65 11.70 2.18
N VAL A 201 23.86 10.42 2.51
CA VAL A 201 24.94 9.59 1.97
C VAL A 201 24.36 8.29 1.43
N LEU A 202 24.66 7.95 0.19
CA LEU A 202 24.28 6.68 -0.42
C LEU A 202 25.51 5.81 -0.63
N TYR A 203 25.44 4.59 -0.15
CA TYR A 203 26.45 3.54 -0.37
C TYR A 203 25.91 2.47 -1.31
N ASP A 204 26.75 1.90 -2.14
CA ASP A 204 26.40 0.71 -2.93
C ASP A 204 26.42 -0.57 -2.06
N GLN A 205 26.10 -1.70 -2.68
CA GLN A 205 26.07 -3.01 -2.02
C GLN A 205 27.43 -3.45 -1.47
N MET A 206 28.53 -2.86 -1.92
CA MET A 206 29.89 -3.16 -1.48
C MET A 206 30.40 -2.16 -0.43
N GLY A 207 29.58 -1.14 -0.11
CA GLY A 207 29.91 -0.07 0.82
C GLY A 207 30.74 1.06 0.22
N ALA A 208 30.84 1.15 -1.11
CA ALA A 208 31.44 2.31 -1.76
C ALA A 208 30.43 3.46 -1.77
N LYS A 209 30.90 4.67 -1.45
CA LYS A 209 30.08 5.87 -1.43
C LYS A 209 29.73 6.30 -2.85
N LEU A 210 28.44 6.21 -3.22
CA LEU A 210 27.92 6.65 -4.52
C LEU A 210 27.55 8.14 -4.52
N TYR A 211 27.06 8.64 -3.39
CA TYR A 211 26.66 10.03 -3.22
C TYR A 211 26.91 10.49 -1.78
N GLU A 212 27.26 11.74 -1.63
CA GLU A 212 27.30 12.47 -0.37
C GLU A 212 26.96 13.93 -0.62
N GLY A 213 25.93 14.44 0.05
CA GLY A 213 25.47 15.80 -0.12
C GLY A 213 24.47 16.24 0.93
N GLN A 214 23.86 17.39 0.70
CA GLN A 214 22.89 17.98 1.60
C GLN A 214 21.47 17.75 1.10
N ALA A 215 20.57 17.47 2.02
CA ALA A 215 19.13 17.51 1.82
C ALA A 215 18.59 18.87 2.27
N GLU A 216 17.89 19.54 1.36
CA GLU A 216 17.14 20.77 1.60
C GLU A 216 15.98 20.49 2.57
N SER A 217 15.35 19.32 2.42
CA SER A 217 14.21 18.88 3.20
C SER A 217 14.19 17.37 3.36
N ILE A 218 13.93 16.92 4.59
CA ILE A 218 13.53 15.56 4.96
C ILE A 218 12.19 15.71 5.66
N LYS A 219 11.14 15.05 5.17
CA LYS A 219 9.79 15.15 5.73
C LYS A 219 8.99 13.85 5.63
N GLY A 220 7.90 13.79 6.36
CA GLY A 220 6.91 12.74 6.25
C GLY A 220 6.17 12.78 4.90
N ARG A 221 5.67 11.62 4.46
CA ARG A 221 4.81 11.48 3.29
C ARG A 221 3.74 10.39 3.50
N GLY A 222 2.90 10.21 2.49
CA GLY A 222 1.82 9.23 2.51
C GLY A 222 0.56 9.73 3.23
N ASN A 223 -0.50 8.95 3.16
CA ASN A 223 -1.78 9.23 3.80
C ASN A 223 -2.02 8.19 4.92
N SER A 224 -2.66 7.07 4.61
CA SER A 224 -2.86 5.98 5.57
C SER A 224 -1.55 5.43 6.13
N THR A 225 -0.52 5.28 5.30
CA THR A 225 0.81 4.79 5.69
C THR A 225 1.54 5.73 6.67
N TRP A 226 1.22 7.02 6.71
CA TRP A 226 1.76 7.95 7.72
C TRP A 226 1.30 7.60 9.14
N GLY A 227 0.13 7.00 9.29
CA GLY A 227 -0.40 6.52 10.57
C GLY A 227 0.34 5.32 11.17
N LEU A 228 1.16 4.61 10.38
CA LEU A 228 1.91 3.45 10.84
C LEU A 228 3.11 3.84 11.71
N ALA A 229 3.58 2.93 12.55
CA ALA A 229 4.81 3.10 13.32
C ALA A 229 6.03 3.29 12.39
N LYS A 230 6.13 2.47 11.34
CA LYS A 230 7.14 2.60 10.28
C LYS A 230 6.67 3.65 9.25
N LYS A 231 7.18 4.85 9.37
CA LYS A 231 6.77 6.00 8.56
C LYS A 231 7.50 6.07 7.23
N PRO A 232 6.79 6.40 6.13
CA PRO A 232 7.43 6.74 4.86
C PRO A 232 7.91 8.19 4.86
N TYR A 233 8.99 8.46 4.10
CA TYR A 233 9.60 9.79 4.03
C TYR A 233 9.74 10.27 2.59
N GLN A 234 9.90 11.57 2.43
CA GLN A 234 10.36 12.23 1.22
C GLN A 234 11.62 13.02 1.54
N ILE A 235 12.62 12.92 0.68
CA ILE A 235 13.81 13.75 0.74
C ILE A 235 13.86 14.68 -0.48
N ARG A 236 14.35 15.89 -0.28
CA ARG A 236 14.67 16.83 -1.34
C ARG A 236 16.14 17.24 -1.22
N LEU A 237 16.93 16.85 -2.19
CA LEU A 237 18.36 17.16 -2.22
C LEU A 237 18.59 18.59 -2.72
N CYS A 238 19.70 19.20 -2.32
CA CYS A 238 20.09 20.54 -2.80
C CYS A 238 20.44 20.57 -4.29
N GLU A 239 20.76 19.42 -4.89
CA GLU A 239 21.13 19.26 -6.29
C GLU A 239 20.39 18.10 -6.97
N ASP A 240 20.37 18.12 -8.30
CA ASP A 240 19.82 17.00 -9.08
C ASP A 240 20.81 15.83 -9.07
N VAL A 241 20.40 14.70 -8.49
CA VAL A 241 21.22 13.50 -8.35
C VAL A 241 20.58 12.35 -9.13
N ASP A 242 21.41 11.60 -9.82
CA ASP A 242 21.02 10.36 -10.49
C ASP A 242 21.37 9.17 -9.56
N PHE A 243 20.38 8.68 -8.85
CA PHE A 243 20.52 7.46 -8.06
C PHE A 243 20.31 6.24 -8.96
N PHE A 244 21.31 5.39 -9.04
CA PHE A 244 21.26 4.08 -9.71
C PHE A 244 21.01 4.13 -11.24
N GLY A 245 21.15 5.28 -11.90
CA GLY A 245 20.87 5.43 -13.33
C GLY A 245 19.39 5.70 -13.66
N PHE A 246 18.58 6.07 -12.67
CA PHE A 246 17.15 6.36 -12.83
C PHE A 246 16.85 7.74 -13.44
N GLY A 247 17.88 8.52 -13.70
CA GLY A 247 17.78 9.90 -14.13
C GLY A 247 17.95 10.88 -12.97
N LYS A 248 18.16 12.14 -13.34
CA LYS A 248 18.45 13.20 -12.36
C LYS A 248 17.18 13.75 -11.74
N ALA A 249 17.12 13.75 -10.42
CA ALA A 249 16.03 14.34 -9.65
C ALA A 249 16.54 14.93 -8.33
N LYS A 250 15.84 15.93 -7.81
CA LYS A 250 16.06 16.45 -6.45
C LYS A 250 15.22 15.72 -5.43
N ALA A 251 13.97 15.37 -5.78
CA ALA A 251 13.01 14.78 -4.85
C ALA A 251 12.91 13.27 -5.02
N TRP A 252 13.07 12.55 -3.91
CA TRP A 252 13.00 11.11 -3.85
C TRP A 252 12.06 10.67 -2.72
N ASN A 253 11.34 9.59 -2.93
CA ASN A 253 10.46 9.00 -1.94
C ASN A 253 11.06 7.74 -1.35
N LEU A 254 10.86 7.56 -0.06
CA LEU A 254 11.21 6.38 0.71
C LEU A 254 9.90 5.70 1.14
N LEU A 255 9.44 4.74 0.35
CA LEU A 255 8.24 3.97 0.65
C LEU A 255 8.56 2.94 1.73
N ALA A 256 7.82 2.99 2.82
CA ALA A 256 8.07 2.14 3.98
C ALA A 256 7.64 0.67 3.76
N ASN A 257 6.78 0.40 2.77
CA ASN A 257 6.11 -0.89 2.56
C ASN A 257 5.45 -1.45 3.85
N GLY A 258 4.91 -0.56 4.68
CA GLY A 258 4.41 -0.92 6.01
C GLY A 258 3.18 -1.84 5.98
N TYR A 259 2.43 -1.84 4.89
CA TYR A 259 1.31 -2.78 4.69
C TYR A 259 1.72 -4.07 3.97
N ASP A 260 2.89 -4.13 3.35
CA ASP A 260 3.34 -5.29 2.56
C ASP A 260 4.47 -6.05 3.28
N GLU A 261 4.13 -7.16 3.93
CA GLU A 261 5.11 -8.01 4.61
C GLU A 261 6.16 -8.60 3.67
N THR A 262 5.82 -8.80 2.39
CA THR A 262 6.80 -9.25 1.39
C THR A 262 7.75 -8.15 0.94
N ARG A 263 7.33 -6.89 1.01
CA ARG A 263 8.00 -5.68 0.49
C ARG A 263 8.22 -5.67 -1.02
N LEU A 264 7.60 -6.63 -1.76
CA LEU A 264 7.84 -6.86 -3.19
C LEU A 264 6.74 -6.32 -4.10
N ARG A 265 5.51 -6.06 -3.57
CA ARG A 265 4.34 -5.77 -4.40
C ARG A 265 4.51 -4.54 -5.28
N ASN A 266 5.00 -3.43 -4.73
CA ASN A 266 5.32 -2.24 -5.52
C ASN A 266 6.30 -2.56 -6.65
N GLN A 267 7.40 -3.25 -6.36
CA GLN A 267 8.41 -3.59 -7.36
C GLN A 267 7.85 -4.52 -8.46
N ILE A 268 7.00 -5.48 -8.10
CA ILE A 268 6.36 -6.41 -9.04
C ILE A 268 5.43 -5.66 -9.99
N VAL A 269 4.58 -4.76 -9.45
CA VAL A 269 3.61 -4.02 -10.28
C VAL A 269 4.29 -2.99 -11.18
N LEU A 270 5.28 -2.25 -10.66
CA LEU A 270 6.08 -1.36 -11.49
C LEU A 270 6.81 -2.13 -12.61
N GLY A 271 7.28 -3.36 -12.31
CA GLY A 271 7.83 -4.26 -13.32
C GLY A 271 6.80 -4.66 -14.39
N LEU A 272 5.56 -4.99 -13.99
CA LEU A 272 4.48 -5.27 -14.95
C LEU A 272 4.19 -4.06 -15.86
N ALA A 273 4.13 -2.87 -15.30
CA ALA A 273 3.88 -1.64 -16.05
C ALA A 273 4.98 -1.37 -17.11
N ARG A 274 6.25 -1.66 -16.78
CA ARG A 274 7.37 -1.59 -17.74
C ARG A 274 7.25 -2.61 -18.86
N GLU A 275 6.93 -3.85 -18.53
CA GLU A 275 6.73 -4.92 -19.55
C GLU A 275 5.54 -4.62 -20.47
N LEU A 276 4.49 -4.01 -19.96
CA LEU A 276 3.37 -3.51 -20.77
C LEU A 276 3.79 -2.38 -21.70
N GLY A 277 4.88 -1.65 -21.38
CA GLY A 277 5.45 -0.59 -22.19
C GLY A 277 4.82 0.77 -21.91
N MET A 278 4.44 1.06 -20.65
CA MET A 278 3.97 2.40 -20.25
C MET A 278 5.06 3.45 -20.49
N ASN A 279 4.66 4.63 -20.92
CA ASN A 279 5.59 5.70 -21.31
C ASN A 279 6.50 6.18 -20.17
N TYR A 280 5.99 6.20 -18.95
CA TYR A 280 6.76 6.49 -17.74
C TYR A 280 6.29 5.60 -16.60
N VAL A 281 7.25 4.93 -15.99
CA VAL A 281 7.07 4.14 -14.77
C VAL A 281 8.16 4.58 -13.80
N PRO A 282 7.82 5.03 -12.59
CA PRO A 282 8.84 5.42 -11.62
C PRO A 282 9.84 4.30 -11.37
N GLU A 283 11.12 4.63 -11.43
CA GLU A 283 12.19 3.70 -11.10
C GLU A 283 12.42 3.68 -9.58
N GLY A 284 12.94 2.58 -9.08
CA GLY A 284 13.21 2.45 -7.66
C GLY A 284 14.06 1.25 -7.31
N GLN A 285 14.63 1.29 -6.12
CA GLN A 285 15.56 0.30 -5.57
C GLN A 285 15.29 0.07 -4.09
N MET A 286 15.30 -1.18 -3.65
CA MET A 286 15.33 -1.51 -2.22
C MET A 286 16.63 -1.00 -1.60
N VAL A 287 16.53 -0.34 -0.46
CA VAL A 287 17.66 0.17 0.31
C VAL A 287 17.44 -0.10 1.80
N ASP A 288 18.53 -0.27 2.54
CA ASP A 288 18.49 -0.17 3.99
C ASP A 288 18.62 1.30 4.39
N LEU A 289 17.69 1.79 5.20
CA LEU A 289 17.65 3.18 5.64
C LEU A 289 18.20 3.33 7.05
N TYR A 290 19.12 4.26 7.23
CA TYR A 290 19.56 4.75 8.53
C TYR A 290 19.24 6.25 8.63
N ILE A 291 18.73 6.70 9.77
CA ILE A 291 18.51 8.12 10.04
C ILE A 291 19.09 8.42 11.42
N ASN A 292 19.98 9.41 11.49
CA ASN A 292 20.69 9.77 12.72
C ASN A 292 21.31 8.52 13.39
N ASP A 293 22.08 7.77 12.61
CA ASP A 293 22.79 6.54 12.99
C ASP A 293 21.87 5.35 13.38
N SER A 294 20.56 5.52 13.39
CA SER A 294 19.58 4.49 13.74
C SER A 294 19.02 3.79 12.50
N TYR A 295 19.05 2.46 12.50
CA TYR A 295 18.42 1.65 11.46
C TYR A 295 16.90 1.87 11.44
N ARG A 296 16.37 2.21 10.28
CA ARG A 296 14.93 2.46 10.08
C ARG A 296 14.24 1.35 9.29
N GLY A 297 14.99 0.40 8.78
CA GLY A 297 14.43 -0.75 8.06
C GLY A 297 14.69 -0.76 6.56
N ASN A 298 14.03 -1.70 5.90
CA ASN A 298 14.00 -1.82 4.45
C ASN A 298 13.02 -0.82 3.84
N TYR A 299 13.48 0.00 2.90
CA TYR A 299 12.66 0.97 2.18
C TYR A 299 12.79 0.80 0.67
N TYR A 300 11.75 1.14 -0.07
CA TYR A 300 11.84 1.28 -1.52
C TYR A 300 12.11 2.74 -1.86
N LEU A 301 13.36 3.04 -2.20
CA LEU A 301 13.79 4.36 -2.67
C LEU A 301 13.35 4.51 -4.13
N THR A 302 12.47 5.45 -4.41
CA THR A 302 11.88 5.64 -5.73
C THR A 302 11.78 7.12 -6.12
N GLU A 303 11.72 7.39 -7.40
CA GLU A 303 11.43 8.73 -7.91
C GLU A 303 10.08 9.23 -7.42
N LYS A 304 9.97 10.52 -7.17
CA LYS A 304 8.67 11.20 -7.10
C LYS A 304 8.11 11.34 -8.51
N ILE A 305 6.81 11.08 -8.71
CA ILE A 305 6.14 11.43 -9.96
C ILE A 305 6.35 12.94 -10.19
N ARG A 306 6.91 13.31 -11.35
CA ARG A 306 7.25 14.67 -11.72
C ARG A 306 6.99 14.94 -13.18
N VAL A 307 6.82 16.21 -13.51
CA VAL A 307 6.66 16.70 -14.90
C VAL A 307 7.99 17.26 -15.37
N ASP A 308 8.72 16.47 -16.13
CA ASP A 308 9.96 16.83 -16.83
C ASP A 308 10.32 15.78 -17.89
N GLU A 309 11.47 15.94 -18.56
CA GLU A 309 11.94 15.01 -19.59
C GLU A 309 12.26 13.59 -19.05
N GLY A 310 12.60 13.45 -17.78
CA GLY A 310 12.89 12.18 -17.11
C GLY A 310 11.70 11.56 -16.39
N GLY A 311 10.58 12.29 -16.30
CA GLY A 311 9.32 11.88 -15.68
C GLY A 311 8.18 11.82 -16.69
N VAL A 312 7.03 12.41 -16.36
CA VAL A 312 5.94 12.63 -17.31
C VAL A 312 6.37 13.73 -18.28
N ALA A 313 6.73 13.35 -19.50
CA ALA A 313 7.34 14.23 -20.50
C ALA A 313 6.28 15.13 -21.18
N ILE A 314 5.70 16.04 -20.41
CA ILE A 314 4.78 17.08 -20.86
C ILE A 314 5.34 18.47 -20.50
N ARG A 315 4.76 19.52 -21.05
CA ARG A 315 5.17 20.89 -20.70
C ARG A 315 4.89 21.13 -19.22
N ASP A 316 5.90 21.60 -18.52
CA ASP A 316 5.81 22.01 -17.13
C ASP A 316 5.16 23.40 -17.05
N MET A 317 3.85 23.42 -16.75
CA MET A 317 3.07 24.64 -16.60
C MET A 317 3.29 25.30 -15.24
N GLU A 318 3.75 24.55 -14.24
CA GLU A 318 4.06 25.06 -12.90
C GLU A 318 5.22 26.07 -12.98
N LYS A 319 6.25 25.76 -13.78
CA LYS A 319 7.38 26.69 -14.00
C LYS A 319 6.97 28.06 -14.55
N LEU A 320 5.85 28.12 -15.28
CA LEU A 320 5.33 29.42 -15.73
C LEU A 320 4.80 30.25 -14.56
N THR A 321 4.07 29.60 -13.67
CA THR A 321 3.53 30.19 -12.44
C THR A 321 4.67 30.71 -11.56
N GLU A 322 5.72 29.93 -11.38
CA GLU A 322 6.92 30.25 -10.62
C GLU A 322 7.73 31.42 -11.24
N THR A 323 7.55 31.71 -12.51
CA THR A 323 8.19 32.90 -13.11
C THR A 323 7.53 34.24 -12.75
N VAL A 324 6.27 34.16 -12.28
CA VAL A 324 5.41 35.33 -11.99
C VAL A 324 5.27 35.54 -10.48
N TYR A 325 5.21 34.45 -9.71
CA TYR A 325 4.98 34.47 -8.28
C TYR A 325 6.19 33.87 -7.54
N SER A 326 6.55 34.46 -6.39
CA SER A 326 7.47 33.80 -5.45
C SER A 326 6.80 32.66 -4.73
N PRO A 327 7.57 31.72 -4.16
CA PRO A 327 6.98 30.62 -3.36
C PRO A 327 6.04 31.11 -2.24
N GLU A 328 6.42 32.20 -1.56
CA GLU A 328 5.60 32.77 -0.48
C GLU A 328 4.30 33.41 -1.01
N GLU A 329 4.31 33.96 -2.23
CA GLU A 329 3.09 34.49 -2.88
C GLU A 329 2.18 33.33 -3.31
N LEU A 330 2.73 32.21 -3.80
CA LEU A 330 1.97 31.02 -4.19
C LEU A 330 1.26 30.37 -2.98
N GLU A 331 1.94 30.26 -1.85
CA GLU A 331 1.35 29.73 -0.62
C GLU A 331 0.18 30.56 -0.07
N MET A 332 0.09 31.85 -0.44
CA MET A 332 -1.00 32.72 -0.04
C MET A 332 -2.20 32.69 -1.00
N LEU A 333 -2.10 31.98 -2.12
CA LEU A 333 -3.20 31.89 -3.07
C LEU A 333 -4.26 30.92 -2.55
N GLU A 334 -5.48 31.40 -2.43
CA GLU A 334 -6.63 30.59 -2.00
C GLU A 334 -7.41 30.08 -3.21
N PRO A 335 -7.94 28.84 -3.15
CA PRO A 335 -8.76 28.31 -4.22
C PRO A 335 -10.12 29.01 -4.30
N VAL A 336 -10.60 29.21 -5.52
CA VAL A 336 -11.91 29.70 -5.87
C VAL A 336 -12.73 28.57 -6.49
N GLN A 337 -14.03 28.54 -6.22
CA GLN A 337 -14.94 27.53 -6.77
C GLN A 337 -16.06 28.18 -7.58
N ASN A 338 -16.57 27.46 -8.59
CA ASN A 338 -17.81 27.85 -9.26
C ASN A 338 -19.04 27.65 -8.33
N GLU A 339 -20.23 28.12 -8.77
CA GLU A 339 -21.44 28.17 -7.93
C GLU A 339 -21.91 26.76 -7.44
N ASP A 340 -21.68 25.72 -8.22
CA ASP A 340 -22.10 24.34 -7.89
C ASP A 340 -20.98 23.51 -7.21
N GLY A 341 -19.77 24.08 -7.06
CA GLY A 341 -18.63 23.42 -6.40
C GLY A 341 -17.98 22.30 -7.23
N THR A 342 -18.31 22.20 -8.52
CA THR A 342 -17.76 21.16 -9.41
C THR A 342 -16.43 21.55 -10.05
N ARG A 343 -16.01 22.81 -10.00
CA ARG A 343 -14.74 23.30 -10.52
C ARG A 343 -14.06 24.18 -9.49
N LYS A 344 -12.75 24.05 -9.39
CA LYS A 344 -11.91 24.72 -8.41
C LYS A 344 -10.60 25.13 -9.06
N TRP A 345 -10.20 26.38 -8.88
CA TRP A 345 -9.00 26.97 -9.49
C TRP A 345 -8.35 28.02 -8.60
N VAL A 346 -7.22 28.54 -9.02
CA VAL A 346 -6.50 29.64 -8.34
C VAL A 346 -6.39 30.84 -9.26
N GLU A 347 -6.58 32.05 -8.74
CA GLU A 347 -6.49 33.31 -9.48
C GLU A 347 -5.02 33.67 -9.77
N THR A 348 -4.39 33.00 -10.75
CA THR A 348 -2.96 33.20 -11.06
C THR A 348 -2.67 34.36 -12.02
N GLY A 349 -3.67 34.94 -12.66
CA GLY A 349 -3.46 36.07 -13.61
C GLY A 349 -2.60 35.72 -14.81
N LEU A 350 -2.26 34.47 -15.06
CA LEU A 350 -1.56 34.00 -16.26
C LEU A 350 -2.52 34.06 -17.45
N SER A 351 -2.21 34.92 -18.43
CA SER A 351 -3.05 35.07 -19.62
C SER A 351 -2.20 35.00 -20.90
N GLY A 352 -2.81 34.45 -21.97
CA GLY A 352 -2.19 34.38 -23.30
C GLY A 352 -1.26 33.18 -23.52
N GLU A 353 -1.20 32.26 -22.58
CA GLU A 353 -0.46 31.01 -22.71
C GLU A 353 -1.26 29.93 -23.44
N ASP A 354 -0.55 28.95 -24.02
CA ASP A 354 -1.17 27.76 -24.58
C ASP A 354 -1.64 26.84 -23.46
N ILE A 355 -2.95 26.81 -23.24
CA ILE A 355 -3.63 25.99 -22.20
C ILE A 355 -4.07 24.61 -22.71
N THR A 356 -3.69 24.21 -23.93
CA THR A 356 -4.19 22.96 -24.54
C THR A 356 -3.55 21.70 -23.94
N GLY A 357 -2.63 21.82 -23.01
CA GLY A 357 -1.98 20.67 -22.35
C GLY A 357 -0.87 21.08 -21.39
N GLY A 358 -0.17 20.08 -20.88
CA GLY A 358 0.76 20.22 -19.76
C GLY A 358 0.09 19.87 -18.44
N TYR A 359 -0.95 19.03 -18.49
CA TYR A 359 -1.71 18.63 -17.32
C TYR A 359 -1.34 17.23 -16.85
N LEU A 360 -1.08 17.11 -15.56
CA LEU A 360 -1.04 15.85 -14.82
C LEU A 360 -2.21 15.86 -13.84
N LEU A 361 -3.12 14.93 -13.99
CA LEU A 361 -4.33 14.76 -13.19
C LEU A 361 -4.20 13.54 -12.28
N GLU A 362 -4.78 13.62 -11.10
CA GLU A 362 -5.01 12.48 -10.23
C GLU A 362 -6.50 12.34 -9.95
N ARG A 363 -7.07 11.15 -10.16
CA ARG A 363 -8.40 10.84 -9.68
C ARG A 363 -8.34 10.67 -8.17
N GLU A 364 -9.25 11.32 -7.45
CA GLU A 364 -9.21 11.41 -6.01
C GLU A 364 -10.59 11.28 -5.36
N LEU A 365 -10.60 10.94 -4.09
CA LEU A 365 -11.80 10.96 -3.26
C LEU A 365 -12.35 12.39 -3.13
N LYS A 366 -13.67 12.51 -3.05
CA LYS A 366 -14.36 13.80 -2.89
C LYS A 366 -13.86 14.62 -1.69
N SER A 367 -13.55 13.96 -0.57
CA SER A 367 -13.00 14.61 0.62
C SER A 367 -11.65 15.27 0.34
N ARG A 368 -10.77 14.62 -0.44
CA ARG A 368 -9.48 15.18 -0.82
C ARG A 368 -9.60 16.28 -1.88
N PHE A 369 -10.50 16.11 -2.85
CA PHE A 369 -10.81 17.17 -3.80
C PHE A 369 -11.14 18.49 -3.08
N GLN A 370 -11.81 18.44 -1.92
CA GLN A 370 -12.15 19.64 -1.16
C GLN A 370 -10.93 20.39 -0.60
N THR A 371 -9.85 19.69 -0.33
CA THR A 371 -8.62 20.28 0.25
C THR A 371 -7.59 20.73 -0.80
N GLU A 372 -7.68 20.19 -2.03
CA GLU A 372 -6.74 20.53 -3.10
C GLU A 372 -6.99 21.93 -3.68
N LEU A 373 -5.97 22.50 -4.33
CA LEU A 373 -6.00 23.88 -4.86
C LEU A 373 -6.79 23.99 -6.15
N SER A 374 -6.66 23.02 -7.05
CA SER A 374 -7.35 23.04 -8.33
C SER A 374 -7.81 21.65 -8.76
N GLY A 375 -8.95 21.60 -9.45
CA GLY A 375 -9.55 20.36 -9.88
C GLY A 375 -10.96 20.52 -10.39
N PHE A 376 -11.60 19.41 -10.73
CA PHE A 376 -12.99 19.37 -11.22
C PHE A 376 -13.67 18.06 -10.88
N VAL A 377 -14.99 18.08 -10.92
CA VAL A 377 -15.86 16.93 -10.77
C VAL A 377 -16.67 16.81 -12.07
N THR A 378 -16.73 15.61 -12.66
CA THR A 378 -17.51 15.33 -13.87
C THR A 378 -18.99 15.10 -13.54
N ASP A 379 -19.87 15.06 -14.54
CA ASP A 379 -21.29 14.79 -14.37
C ASP A 379 -21.55 13.38 -13.80
N GLN A 380 -20.61 12.45 -14.02
CA GLN A 380 -20.60 11.10 -13.43
C GLN A 380 -20.20 11.09 -11.94
N GLY A 381 -19.69 12.21 -11.44
CA GLY A 381 -19.26 12.37 -10.04
C GLY A 381 -17.78 12.06 -9.79
N ASP A 382 -16.99 11.79 -10.84
CA ASP A 382 -15.55 11.56 -10.71
C ASP A 382 -14.81 12.85 -10.37
N CYS A 383 -14.02 12.81 -9.29
CA CYS A 383 -13.21 13.92 -8.85
C CYS A 383 -11.79 13.82 -9.41
N TYR A 384 -11.33 14.86 -10.07
CA TYR A 384 -9.96 14.97 -10.57
C TYR A 384 -9.28 16.21 -9.99
N THR A 385 -8.08 16.01 -9.44
CA THR A 385 -7.23 17.09 -8.95
C THR A 385 -6.06 17.32 -9.92
N LEU A 386 -5.62 18.55 -10.04
CA LEU A 386 -4.47 18.88 -10.88
C LEU A 386 -3.19 18.78 -10.03
N GLN A 387 -2.34 17.82 -10.38
CA GLN A 387 -1.01 17.64 -9.79
C GLN A 387 0.06 18.49 -10.52
N SER A 388 -0.24 18.90 -11.76
CA SER A 388 0.49 19.90 -12.52
C SER A 388 -0.41 20.49 -13.60
N PRO A 389 -0.52 21.83 -13.71
CA PRO A 389 -0.06 22.81 -12.74
C PRO A 389 -0.93 22.75 -11.46
N LEU A 390 -0.29 22.81 -10.30
CA LEU A 390 -0.98 22.83 -9.02
C LEU A 390 -1.83 24.09 -8.84
N TYR A 391 -1.30 25.24 -9.31
CA TYR A 391 -1.97 26.55 -9.28
C TYR A 391 -2.63 26.86 -10.64
N ALA A 392 -3.56 26.00 -11.08
CA ALA A 392 -4.24 26.16 -12.35
C ALA A 392 -5.23 27.34 -12.34
N SER A 393 -5.30 28.09 -13.44
CA SER A 393 -6.29 29.15 -13.65
C SER A 393 -7.68 28.58 -13.98
N GLU A 394 -8.72 29.45 -13.90
CA GLU A 394 -10.08 29.10 -14.30
C GLU A 394 -10.14 28.56 -15.74
N GLU A 395 -9.44 29.21 -16.68
CA GLU A 395 -9.42 28.82 -18.10
C GLU A 395 -8.79 27.41 -18.28
N GLN A 396 -7.73 27.13 -17.53
CA GLN A 396 -7.05 25.82 -17.55
C GLN A 396 -7.94 24.71 -17.00
N VAL A 397 -8.57 24.93 -15.83
CA VAL A 397 -9.47 23.96 -15.21
C VAL A 397 -10.69 23.73 -16.13
N ASN A 398 -11.28 24.77 -16.67
CA ASN A 398 -12.42 24.62 -17.58
C ASN A 398 -12.05 23.82 -18.82
N TYR A 399 -10.91 24.11 -19.47
CA TYR A 399 -10.45 23.40 -20.65
C TYR A 399 -10.30 21.89 -20.41
N ILE A 400 -9.60 21.52 -19.34
CA ILE A 400 -9.29 20.11 -19.08
C ILE A 400 -10.52 19.34 -18.56
N ALA A 401 -11.40 20.02 -17.80
CA ALA A 401 -12.66 19.46 -17.32
C ALA A 401 -13.62 19.18 -18.50
N ASP A 402 -13.79 20.15 -19.41
CA ASP A 402 -14.66 19.96 -20.59
C ASP A 402 -14.18 18.82 -21.48
N LEU A 403 -12.85 18.69 -21.67
CA LEU A 403 -12.28 17.62 -22.47
C LEU A 403 -12.44 16.24 -21.80
N MET A 404 -12.32 16.15 -20.47
CA MET A 404 -12.56 14.93 -19.72
C MET A 404 -14.04 14.54 -19.77
N GLN A 405 -14.95 15.52 -19.66
CA GLN A 405 -16.38 15.30 -19.79
C GLN A 405 -16.76 14.76 -21.18
N GLU A 406 -16.24 15.40 -22.28
CA GLU A 406 -16.45 14.89 -23.64
C GLU A 406 -15.97 13.44 -23.80
N PHE A 407 -14.87 13.05 -23.15
CA PHE A 407 -14.39 11.66 -23.15
C PHE A 407 -15.36 10.74 -22.42
N GLN A 408 -15.81 11.09 -21.21
CA GLN A 408 -16.74 10.28 -20.44
C GLN A 408 -18.09 10.13 -21.16
N ASP A 409 -18.64 11.20 -21.70
CA ASP A 409 -19.87 11.16 -22.51
C ASP A 409 -19.73 10.22 -23.71
N ALA A 410 -18.56 10.16 -24.33
CA ALA A 410 -18.32 9.25 -25.46
C ALA A 410 -18.27 7.78 -25.04
N ILE A 411 -17.66 7.44 -23.91
CA ILE A 411 -17.57 6.04 -23.45
C ILE A 411 -18.87 5.50 -22.86
N GLU A 412 -19.76 6.35 -22.35
CA GLU A 412 -21.09 5.93 -21.91
C GLU A 412 -21.96 5.43 -23.06
N GLU A 413 -21.75 5.98 -24.25
CA GLU A 413 -22.50 5.53 -25.45
C GLU A 413 -22.02 4.14 -25.88
N LYS A 414 -22.94 3.25 -26.21
CA LYS A 414 -22.66 1.86 -26.57
C LYS A 414 -21.65 1.72 -27.70
N ASP A 415 -21.68 2.60 -28.67
CA ASP A 415 -20.79 2.62 -29.83
C ASP A 415 -19.52 3.46 -29.61
N GLY A 416 -19.36 4.03 -28.40
CA GLY A 416 -18.23 4.87 -28.05
C GLY A 416 -18.15 6.22 -28.73
N ILE A 417 -19.29 6.71 -29.32
CA ILE A 417 -19.35 7.95 -30.09
C ILE A 417 -20.07 9.03 -29.28
N HIS A 418 -19.37 10.12 -28.98
CA HIS A 418 -19.94 11.25 -28.28
C HIS A 418 -21.19 11.82 -29.02
N PRO A 419 -22.35 11.95 -28.36
CA PRO A 419 -23.61 12.25 -29.01
C PRO A 419 -23.68 13.61 -29.68
N LEU A 420 -22.91 14.60 -29.23
CA LEU A 420 -22.94 15.96 -29.79
C LEU A 420 -21.79 16.21 -30.76
N THR A 421 -20.57 15.74 -30.47
CA THR A 421 -19.40 16.01 -31.31
C THR A 421 -19.22 15.00 -32.43
N GLY A 422 -19.79 13.80 -32.30
CA GLY A 422 -19.64 12.68 -33.22
C GLY A 422 -18.25 12.05 -33.23
N LYS A 423 -17.37 12.42 -32.26
CA LYS A 423 -16.05 11.82 -32.11
C LYS A 423 -16.14 10.49 -31.37
N HIS A 424 -15.37 9.52 -31.82
CA HIS A 424 -15.20 8.26 -31.11
C HIS A 424 -14.26 8.45 -29.90
N TYR A 425 -14.45 7.69 -28.82
CA TYR A 425 -13.65 7.81 -27.57
C TYR A 425 -12.15 7.73 -27.84
N SER A 426 -11.72 6.94 -28.82
CA SER A 426 -10.31 6.82 -29.22
C SER A 426 -9.69 8.09 -29.81
N GLU A 427 -10.50 9.12 -30.07
CA GLU A 427 -9.99 10.45 -30.44
C GLU A 427 -9.62 11.29 -29.22
N TYR A 428 -10.17 10.98 -28.04
CA TYR A 428 -9.90 11.65 -26.79
C TYR A 428 -8.76 11.02 -25.96
N ILE A 429 -8.53 9.71 -26.11
CA ILE A 429 -7.53 8.97 -25.32
C ILE A 429 -6.52 8.24 -26.21
N ASP A 430 -5.33 8.04 -25.67
CA ASP A 430 -4.39 7.03 -26.17
C ASP A 430 -4.81 5.66 -25.66
N VAL A 431 -5.46 4.89 -26.52
CA VAL A 431 -6.11 3.63 -26.14
C VAL A 431 -5.11 2.62 -25.57
N ASP A 432 -3.86 2.60 -26.07
CA ASP A 432 -2.85 1.66 -25.58
C ASP A 432 -2.44 1.99 -24.13
N SER A 433 -2.27 3.27 -23.79
CA SER A 433 -1.95 3.67 -22.42
C SER A 433 -3.09 3.33 -21.43
N PHE A 434 -4.34 3.46 -21.86
CA PHE A 434 -5.50 3.06 -21.04
C PHE A 434 -5.58 1.53 -20.89
N ILE A 435 -5.28 0.77 -21.92
CA ILE A 435 -5.19 -0.71 -21.83
C ILE A 435 -4.06 -1.11 -20.86
N GLN A 436 -2.89 -0.47 -20.97
CA GLN A 436 -1.75 -0.72 -20.07
C GLN A 436 -2.14 -0.48 -18.61
N LYS A 437 -2.76 0.67 -18.31
CA LYS A 437 -3.23 1.02 -16.98
C LYS A 437 -4.29 0.02 -16.50
N TYR A 438 -5.31 -0.28 -17.32
CA TYR A 438 -6.32 -1.28 -17.00
C TYR A 438 -5.69 -2.63 -16.62
N LEU A 439 -4.75 -3.13 -17.43
CA LEU A 439 -4.09 -4.40 -17.17
C LEU A 439 -3.28 -4.38 -15.87
N VAL A 440 -2.62 -3.28 -15.54
CA VAL A 440 -1.93 -3.15 -14.26
C VAL A 440 -2.91 -3.27 -13.09
N GLU A 441 -4.01 -2.53 -13.13
CA GLU A 441 -5.02 -2.51 -12.06
C GLU A 441 -5.74 -3.87 -11.93
N GLU A 442 -6.17 -4.44 -13.05
CA GLU A 442 -6.95 -5.66 -13.05
C GLU A 442 -6.12 -6.90 -12.72
N VAL A 443 -4.91 -7.02 -13.27
CA VAL A 443 -4.01 -8.14 -12.98
C VAL A 443 -3.60 -8.14 -11.52
N SER A 444 -3.26 -6.99 -10.96
CA SER A 444 -2.85 -6.85 -9.57
C SER A 444 -4.02 -6.89 -8.57
N LYS A 445 -5.24 -6.76 -9.04
CA LYS A 445 -6.44 -6.55 -8.20
C LYS A 445 -6.27 -5.40 -7.22
N ASN A 446 -5.89 -4.25 -7.75
CA ASN A 446 -5.67 -3.07 -6.93
C ASN A 446 -6.98 -2.57 -6.32
N TYR A 447 -7.03 -2.53 -4.98
CA TYR A 447 -8.17 -2.02 -4.22
C TYR A 447 -8.41 -0.52 -4.49
N ASP A 448 -7.34 0.28 -4.47
CA ASP A 448 -7.40 1.72 -4.68
C ASP A 448 -7.49 2.12 -6.16
N GLY A 449 -7.31 1.16 -7.05
CA GLY A 449 -7.29 1.44 -8.49
C GLY A 449 -8.60 2.03 -8.99
N GLY A 450 -8.53 3.21 -9.59
CA GLY A 450 -9.68 3.95 -10.06
C GLY A 450 -10.34 4.86 -9.02
N VAL A 451 -9.80 4.95 -7.80
CA VAL A 451 -10.33 5.79 -6.71
C VAL A 451 -9.35 6.87 -6.30
N THR A 452 -8.11 6.48 -6.04
CA THR A 452 -7.01 7.36 -5.63
C THR A 452 -5.72 6.87 -6.27
N SER A 453 -4.68 7.69 -6.27
CA SER A 453 -3.39 7.35 -6.90
C SER A 453 -3.51 6.92 -8.38
N SER A 454 -4.60 7.31 -9.04
CA SER A 454 -4.88 7.01 -10.45
C SER A 454 -4.61 8.24 -11.31
N PHE A 455 -3.47 8.22 -12.00
CA PHE A 455 -2.97 9.37 -12.75
C PHE A 455 -3.34 9.30 -14.23
N PHE A 456 -3.58 10.51 -14.79
CA PHE A 456 -3.78 10.75 -16.22
C PHE A 456 -3.01 11.99 -16.62
N TYR A 457 -2.52 12.06 -17.86
CA TYR A 457 -1.85 13.28 -18.31
C TYR A 457 -2.25 13.67 -19.72
N LYS A 458 -2.17 14.96 -20.02
CA LYS A 458 -2.51 15.53 -21.32
C LYS A 458 -1.35 16.42 -21.81
N PRO A 459 -0.61 16.00 -22.86
CA PRO A 459 0.33 16.86 -23.54
C PRO A 459 -0.40 18.02 -24.25
N GLN A 460 0.34 19.02 -24.69
CA GLN A 460 -0.23 20.06 -25.54
C GLN A 460 -0.73 19.51 -26.86
N ASP A 461 -1.73 20.15 -27.44
CA ASP A 461 -2.35 19.75 -28.70
C ASP A 461 -1.36 19.69 -29.87
N SER A 462 -0.28 20.44 -29.81
CA SER A 462 0.82 20.36 -30.75
C SER A 462 1.59 19.03 -30.72
N VAL A 463 1.51 18.30 -29.59
CA VAL A 463 2.12 16.98 -29.38
C VAL A 463 1.06 15.88 -29.54
N SER A 464 -0.01 15.95 -28.74
CA SER A 464 -1.14 15.04 -28.81
C SER A 464 -2.39 15.69 -28.25
N LYS A 465 -3.52 15.45 -28.92
CA LYS A 465 -4.85 15.90 -28.43
C LYS A 465 -5.50 14.96 -27.44
N LYS A 466 -4.78 13.89 -27.03
CA LYS A 466 -5.32 12.77 -26.26
C LYS A 466 -4.83 12.80 -24.82
N PHE A 467 -5.67 12.30 -23.93
CA PHE A 467 -5.25 11.85 -22.62
C PHE A 467 -4.43 10.56 -22.71
N PHE A 468 -3.48 10.42 -21.82
CA PHE A 468 -2.75 9.20 -21.55
C PHE A 468 -3.03 8.76 -20.12
N ALA A 469 -3.25 7.46 -19.89
CA ALA A 469 -3.36 6.89 -18.56
C ALA A 469 -1.97 6.59 -17.99
N GLY A 470 -1.78 6.85 -16.70
CA GLY A 470 -0.51 6.74 -15.99
C GLY A 470 0.03 8.10 -15.53
N PRO A 471 1.16 8.07 -14.81
CA PRO A 471 1.95 6.91 -14.40
C PRO A 471 1.25 6.04 -13.35
N VAL A 472 1.86 4.89 -13.06
CA VAL A 472 1.42 3.96 -12.00
C VAL A 472 2.07 4.31 -10.67
N TRP A 473 1.32 4.17 -9.55
CA TRP A 473 1.76 4.53 -8.22
C TRP A 473 0.95 3.81 -7.14
N ASP A 474 1.63 3.46 -6.01
CA ASP A 474 1.01 3.01 -4.75
C ASP A 474 0.35 1.62 -4.82
N TYR A 475 1.17 0.56 -4.87
CA TYR A 475 0.72 -0.83 -5.03
C TYR A 475 1.12 -1.73 -3.85
N ASP A 476 1.03 -1.27 -2.63
CA ASP A 476 1.27 -2.10 -1.45
C ASP A 476 0.06 -2.95 -1.04
N VAL A 477 -1.17 -2.53 -1.40
CA VAL A 477 -2.44 -3.23 -1.12
C VAL A 477 -2.98 -4.01 -2.32
N VAL A 478 -2.11 -4.74 -3.03
CA VAL A 478 -2.45 -5.52 -4.24
C VAL A 478 -2.19 -7.02 -4.05
N PHE A 479 -2.56 -7.82 -5.03
CA PHE A 479 -2.36 -9.28 -5.02
C PHE A 479 -2.86 -9.93 -3.72
N GLY A 480 -4.07 -9.57 -3.30
CA GLY A 480 -4.73 -10.11 -2.13
C GLY A 480 -4.26 -9.54 -0.79
N ASN A 481 -3.32 -8.59 -0.79
CA ASN A 481 -2.89 -7.89 0.42
C ASN A 481 -3.93 -6.83 0.84
N CYS A 482 -5.17 -7.24 0.97
CA CYS A 482 -6.29 -6.36 1.32
C CYS A 482 -7.34 -7.17 2.08
N ASN A 483 -7.73 -6.70 3.27
CA ASN A 483 -8.84 -7.26 4.03
C ASN A 483 -10.07 -6.33 4.05
N LEU A 484 -9.95 -5.14 3.45
CA LEU A 484 -11.00 -4.13 3.41
C LEU A 484 -12.06 -4.45 2.36
N ASP A 485 -11.68 -5.16 1.31
CA ASP A 485 -12.54 -5.48 0.17
C ASP A 485 -12.48 -6.96 -0.20
N LYS A 486 -13.65 -7.59 -0.32
CA LYS A 486 -13.76 -9.02 -0.63
C LYS A 486 -13.44 -9.33 -2.09
N ILE A 487 -13.55 -8.35 -2.98
CA ILE A 487 -13.19 -8.48 -4.39
C ILE A 487 -11.67 -8.45 -4.53
N ALA A 488 -11.02 -7.46 -3.94
CA ALA A 488 -9.58 -7.28 -4.01
C ALA A 488 -8.81 -8.43 -3.33
N SER A 489 -9.37 -9.03 -2.28
CA SER A 489 -8.76 -10.17 -1.57
C SER A 489 -8.97 -11.52 -2.28
N ASN A 490 -9.79 -11.60 -3.32
CA ASN A 490 -10.06 -12.84 -4.07
C ASN A 490 -9.35 -12.81 -5.44
N PRO A 491 -8.53 -13.81 -5.80
CA PRO A 491 -7.87 -13.84 -7.12
C PRO A 491 -8.84 -14.07 -8.27
N VAL A 492 -10.04 -14.60 -8.01
CA VAL A 492 -11.09 -14.88 -9.00
C VAL A 492 -12.02 -13.67 -9.17
N GLY A 493 -12.62 -13.51 -10.35
CA GLY A 493 -13.53 -12.41 -10.68
C GLY A 493 -12.85 -11.22 -11.38
N ILE A 494 -13.58 -10.51 -12.22
CA ILE A 494 -13.13 -9.27 -12.87
C ILE A 494 -13.49 -8.10 -11.95
N THR A 495 -12.49 -7.41 -11.43
CA THR A 495 -12.65 -6.38 -10.40
C THR A 495 -13.45 -5.19 -10.90
N ARG A 496 -13.15 -4.74 -12.12
CA ARG A 496 -13.72 -3.52 -12.70
C ARG A 496 -15.18 -3.66 -13.13
N LEU A 497 -15.74 -4.87 -13.14
CA LEU A 497 -17.17 -5.09 -13.38
C LEU A 497 -18.03 -5.00 -12.12
N ASN A 498 -17.41 -4.81 -10.95
CA ASN A 498 -18.08 -4.77 -9.65
C ASN A 498 -17.91 -3.41 -8.96
N ASP A 499 -18.18 -2.35 -9.68
CA ASP A 499 -17.98 -0.98 -9.21
C ASP A 499 -19.04 -0.57 -8.17
N HIS A 500 -18.98 -1.17 -6.99
CA HIS A 500 -19.95 -0.91 -5.93
C HIS A 500 -19.48 0.09 -4.87
N VAL A 501 -18.20 0.46 -4.88
CA VAL A 501 -17.65 1.19 -3.74
C VAL A 501 -17.47 2.68 -4.01
N TYR A 502 -17.14 3.11 -5.24
CA TYR A 502 -16.65 4.47 -5.47
C TYR A 502 -17.14 5.19 -6.74
N GLY A 503 -18.21 4.72 -7.37
CA GLY A 503 -18.79 5.38 -8.56
C GLY A 503 -18.30 4.79 -9.89
N THR A 504 -18.67 5.41 -11.00
CA THR A 504 -18.34 4.91 -12.34
C THR A 504 -16.86 4.98 -12.63
N ASP A 505 -16.25 3.83 -12.88
CA ASP A 505 -14.85 3.74 -13.33
C ASP A 505 -14.84 3.75 -14.87
N VAL A 506 -14.11 4.69 -15.47
CA VAL A 506 -13.94 4.76 -16.94
C VAL A 506 -13.48 3.44 -17.56
N PHE A 507 -12.79 2.60 -16.80
CA PHE A 507 -12.33 1.28 -17.24
C PHE A 507 -13.45 0.25 -17.36
N VAL A 508 -14.55 0.39 -16.60
CA VAL A 508 -15.76 -0.46 -16.75
C VAL A 508 -16.38 -0.24 -18.11
N GLU A 509 -16.59 1.02 -18.47
CA GLU A 509 -17.15 1.39 -19.76
C GLU A 509 -16.23 0.99 -20.93
N LEU A 510 -14.93 1.22 -20.81
CA LEU A 510 -13.94 0.83 -21.81
C LEU A 510 -13.87 -0.69 -21.99
N TYR A 511 -13.92 -1.47 -20.91
CA TYR A 511 -13.95 -2.93 -20.97
C TYR A 511 -15.15 -3.47 -21.78
N GLY A 512 -16.27 -2.75 -21.76
CA GLY A 512 -17.47 -3.06 -22.56
C GLY A 512 -17.34 -2.75 -24.06
N LYS A 513 -16.26 -2.08 -24.53
CA LYS A 513 -16.01 -1.75 -25.94
C LYS A 513 -15.26 -2.88 -26.64
N GLU A 514 -15.81 -3.42 -27.72
CA GLU A 514 -15.24 -4.57 -28.42
C GLU A 514 -13.78 -4.32 -28.90
N ASP A 515 -13.51 -3.16 -29.48
CA ASP A 515 -12.19 -2.80 -29.96
C ASP A 515 -11.15 -2.58 -28.83
N PHE A 516 -11.57 -2.09 -27.68
CA PHE A 516 -10.74 -2.01 -26.48
C PHE A 516 -10.44 -3.40 -25.92
N TYR A 517 -11.49 -4.23 -25.79
CA TYR A 517 -11.40 -5.57 -25.23
C TYR A 517 -10.48 -6.49 -26.05
N ASP A 518 -10.63 -6.51 -27.38
CA ASP A 518 -9.80 -7.31 -28.26
C ASP A 518 -8.32 -6.91 -28.19
N ARG A 519 -8.03 -5.61 -28.15
CA ARG A 519 -6.65 -5.12 -28.02
C ARG A 519 -6.07 -5.40 -26.61
N MET A 520 -6.89 -5.33 -25.58
CA MET A 520 -6.52 -5.62 -24.21
C MET A 520 -6.12 -7.09 -24.04
N ILE A 521 -6.93 -8.03 -24.55
CA ILE A 521 -6.60 -9.47 -24.54
C ILE A 521 -5.27 -9.73 -25.23
N LYS A 522 -5.08 -9.14 -26.40
CA LYS A 522 -3.82 -9.29 -27.13
C LYS A 522 -2.63 -8.77 -26.35
N MET A 523 -2.74 -7.61 -25.72
CA MET A 523 -1.67 -7.05 -24.90
C MET A 523 -1.41 -7.90 -23.64
N TYR A 524 -2.46 -8.45 -23.02
CA TYR A 524 -2.33 -9.40 -21.93
C TYR A 524 -1.53 -10.65 -22.36
N GLU A 525 -1.92 -11.31 -23.46
CA GLU A 525 -1.27 -12.51 -23.97
C GLU A 525 0.20 -12.27 -24.36
N GLU A 526 0.48 -11.15 -25.04
CA GLU A 526 1.80 -10.84 -25.57
C GLU A 526 2.78 -10.29 -24.51
N LYS A 527 2.30 -9.61 -23.47
CA LYS A 527 3.15 -8.88 -22.52
C LYS A 527 2.94 -9.27 -21.06
N ALA A 528 1.70 -9.18 -20.55
CA ALA A 528 1.43 -9.44 -19.14
C ALA A 528 1.62 -10.90 -18.75
N LEU A 529 1.08 -11.83 -19.54
CA LEU A 529 1.15 -13.26 -19.27
C LEU A 529 2.61 -13.80 -19.23
N PRO A 530 3.51 -13.44 -20.15
CA PRO A 530 4.93 -13.82 -20.06
C PRO A 530 5.59 -13.30 -18.77
N TYR A 531 5.28 -12.08 -18.36
CA TYR A 531 5.80 -11.52 -17.10
C TYR A 531 5.30 -12.29 -15.87
N LEU A 532 3.99 -12.58 -15.79
CA LEU A 532 3.40 -13.38 -14.71
C LEU A 532 4.02 -14.78 -14.64
N ASN A 533 4.27 -15.39 -15.79
CA ASN A 533 4.97 -16.67 -15.86
C ASN A 533 6.41 -16.56 -15.31
N ALA A 534 7.16 -15.54 -15.73
CA ALA A 534 8.52 -15.32 -15.24
C ALA A 534 8.56 -15.08 -13.71
N LEU A 535 7.57 -14.36 -13.16
CA LEU A 535 7.43 -14.18 -11.71
C LEU A 535 7.32 -15.52 -10.98
N LEU A 536 6.49 -16.43 -11.49
CA LEU A 536 6.25 -17.74 -10.89
C LEU A 536 7.37 -18.75 -11.18
N ASP A 537 8.08 -18.62 -12.29
CA ASP A 537 9.18 -19.49 -12.72
C ASP A 537 10.52 -19.19 -12.00
N GLY A 538 10.55 -18.21 -11.09
CA GLY A 538 11.71 -17.95 -10.24
C GLY A 538 12.05 -16.48 -9.98
N LYS A 539 11.52 -15.52 -10.74
CA LYS A 539 11.85 -14.10 -10.54
C LYS A 539 11.49 -13.59 -9.13
N ILE A 540 10.36 -14.06 -8.54
CA ILE A 540 10.02 -13.74 -7.14
C ILE A 540 11.06 -14.33 -6.18
N ASP A 541 11.55 -15.56 -6.44
CA ASP A 541 12.56 -16.19 -5.59
C ASP A 541 13.90 -15.45 -5.64
N GLU A 542 14.25 -14.92 -6.81
CA GLU A 542 15.43 -14.06 -6.98
C GLU A 542 15.27 -12.76 -6.16
N MET A 543 14.13 -12.06 -6.29
CA MET A 543 13.84 -10.85 -5.52
C MET A 543 13.86 -11.10 -3.99
N VAL A 544 13.31 -12.24 -3.56
CA VAL A 544 13.35 -12.67 -2.16
C VAL A 544 14.80 -12.92 -1.71
N ALA A 545 15.59 -13.62 -2.51
CA ALA A 545 16.99 -13.90 -2.16
C ALA A 545 17.82 -12.61 -2.02
N GLU A 546 17.56 -11.61 -2.86
CA GLU A 546 18.22 -10.31 -2.82
C GLU A 546 17.90 -9.48 -1.57
N SER A 547 16.73 -9.66 -0.94
CA SER A 547 16.24 -8.78 0.14
C SER A 547 15.89 -9.49 1.44
N ARG A 548 16.00 -10.81 1.53
CA ARG A 548 15.50 -11.62 2.67
C ARG A 548 16.00 -11.14 4.03
N ASN A 549 17.32 -11.03 4.20
CA ASN A 549 17.88 -10.65 5.52
C ASN A 549 17.47 -9.22 5.90
N SER A 550 17.38 -8.31 4.93
CA SER A 550 16.87 -6.97 5.15
C SER A 550 15.40 -6.99 5.59
N ALA A 551 14.57 -7.83 4.97
CA ALA A 551 13.17 -8.00 5.34
C ALA A 551 13.01 -8.59 6.75
N GLU A 552 13.84 -9.56 7.13
CA GLU A 552 13.85 -10.15 8.47
C GLU A 552 14.30 -9.13 9.54
N MET A 553 15.35 -8.35 9.26
CA MET A 553 15.79 -7.25 10.13
C MET A 553 14.69 -6.19 10.30
N ASP A 554 14.01 -5.84 9.22
CA ASP A 554 12.91 -4.89 9.21
C ASP A 554 11.72 -5.38 10.05
N SER A 555 11.37 -6.66 9.96
CA SER A 555 10.27 -7.24 10.76
C SER A 555 10.60 -7.25 12.25
N ILE A 556 11.85 -7.47 12.64
CA ILE A 556 12.29 -7.36 14.03
C ILE A 556 12.29 -5.91 14.49
N ARG A 557 12.80 -4.98 13.66
CA ARG A 557 12.84 -3.54 13.99
C ARG A 557 11.43 -2.97 14.23
N TRP A 558 10.44 -3.49 13.52
CA TRP A 558 9.07 -3.02 13.54
C TRP A 558 8.10 -4.11 13.99
N GLU A 559 8.45 -4.85 15.05
CA GLU A 559 7.67 -5.96 15.61
C GLU A 559 6.23 -5.57 16.03
N GLU A 560 5.97 -4.27 16.26
CA GLU A 560 4.67 -3.72 16.66
C GLU A 560 3.88 -3.09 15.50
N LEU A 561 4.12 -3.47 14.26
CA LEU A 561 3.24 -3.00 13.18
C LEU A 561 1.84 -3.61 13.33
N GLU A 562 0.92 -2.85 13.94
CA GLU A 562 -0.43 -3.32 14.29
C GLU A 562 -1.38 -3.42 13.09
N ASN A 563 -1.14 -2.72 11.97
CA ASN A 563 -2.05 -2.60 10.84
C ASN A 563 -1.58 -3.40 9.62
N ARG A 564 -1.54 -4.73 9.76
CA ARG A 564 -1.19 -5.63 8.67
C ARG A 564 -2.45 -6.19 8.03
N TYR A 565 -2.61 -6.01 6.73
CA TYR A 565 -3.77 -6.51 5.99
C TYR A 565 -3.75 -8.02 5.83
N GLN A 566 -2.58 -8.59 5.46
CA GLN A 566 -2.34 -10.02 5.40
C GLN A 566 -1.03 -10.34 6.10
N TYR A 567 -1.07 -11.16 7.12
CA TYR A 567 0.07 -11.54 7.93
C TYR A 567 0.02 -13.02 8.28
N TYR A 568 1.09 -13.74 7.99
CA TYR A 568 1.20 -15.18 8.18
C TYR A 568 2.27 -15.59 9.20
N GLU A 569 2.66 -14.71 10.11
CA GLU A 569 3.68 -14.90 11.17
C GLU A 569 5.11 -15.13 10.65
N GLU A 570 5.28 -15.76 9.48
CA GLU A 570 6.58 -16.05 8.89
C GLU A 570 6.67 -15.43 7.50
N TYR A 571 7.72 -14.69 7.20
CA TYR A 571 7.99 -14.07 5.90
C TYR A 571 7.79 -15.02 4.71
N ASP A 572 8.24 -16.29 4.82
CA ASP A 572 8.07 -17.28 3.77
C ASP A 572 6.59 -17.64 3.49
N ASN A 573 5.71 -17.50 4.47
CA ASN A 573 4.29 -17.71 4.29
C ASN A 573 3.66 -16.56 3.50
N ASP A 574 4.07 -15.31 3.77
CA ASP A 574 3.63 -14.15 3.02
C ASP A 574 4.08 -14.21 1.55
N VAL A 575 5.32 -14.62 1.30
CA VAL A 575 5.83 -14.85 -0.06
C VAL A 575 5.07 -16.00 -0.76
N ARG A 576 4.78 -17.09 -0.06
CA ARG A 576 3.97 -18.20 -0.62
C ARG A 576 2.56 -17.76 -0.98
N TYR A 577 1.94 -16.94 -0.13
CA TYR A 577 0.62 -16.38 -0.41
C TYR A 577 0.63 -15.45 -1.62
N LEU A 578 1.61 -14.57 -1.74
CA LEU A 578 1.79 -13.71 -2.91
C LEU A 578 1.91 -14.54 -4.20
N LYS A 579 2.75 -15.58 -4.21
CA LYS A 579 2.90 -16.49 -5.36
C LYS A 579 1.62 -17.25 -5.66
N TYR A 580 0.92 -17.74 -4.63
CA TYR A 580 -0.38 -18.40 -4.78
C TYR A 580 -1.39 -17.45 -5.42
N PHE A 581 -1.51 -16.23 -4.92
CA PHE A 581 -2.46 -15.27 -5.47
C PHE A 581 -2.18 -14.93 -6.94
N ILE A 582 -0.92 -14.63 -7.27
CA ILE A 582 -0.49 -14.36 -8.66
C ILE A 582 -0.81 -15.55 -9.58
N LYS A 583 -0.57 -16.78 -9.11
CA LYS A 583 -0.86 -18.00 -9.88
C LYS A 583 -2.36 -18.16 -10.14
N GLU A 584 -3.18 -18.11 -9.11
CA GLU A 584 -4.63 -18.27 -9.23
C GLU A 584 -5.24 -17.15 -10.09
N ARG A 585 -4.71 -15.91 -9.92
CA ARG A 585 -5.12 -14.76 -10.73
C ARG A 585 -4.81 -14.95 -12.21
N ARG A 586 -3.59 -15.31 -12.55
CA ARG A 586 -3.17 -15.63 -13.91
C ARG A 586 -4.05 -16.74 -14.51
N ASP A 587 -4.25 -17.82 -13.77
CA ASP A 587 -5.00 -18.99 -14.24
C ASP A 587 -6.47 -18.62 -14.49
N PHE A 588 -7.07 -17.78 -13.65
CA PHE A 588 -8.41 -17.24 -13.85
C PHE A 588 -8.48 -16.34 -15.09
N LEU A 589 -7.56 -15.39 -15.25
CA LEU A 589 -7.55 -14.47 -16.39
C LEU A 589 -7.37 -15.21 -17.72
N ASN A 590 -6.54 -16.27 -17.74
CA ASN A 590 -6.38 -17.13 -18.93
C ASN A 590 -7.72 -17.78 -19.31
N LYS A 591 -8.47 -18.31 -18.36
CA LYS A 591 -9.80 -18.91 -18.61
C LYS A 591 -10.77 -17.90 -19.20
N VAL A 592 -10.84 -16.71 -18.62
CA VAL A 592 -11.79 -15.66 -19.09
C VAL A 592 -11.33 -15.07 -20.42
N TRP A 593 -10.08 -14.64 -20.52
CA TRP A 593 -9.64 -13.83 -21.66
C TRP A 593 -9.12 -14.65 -22.83
N LEU A 594 -8.48 -15.79 -22.60
CA LEU A 594 -7.89 -16.60 -23.68
C LEU A 594 -8.77 -17.80 -24.04
N GLU A 595 -9.45 -18.41 -23.07
CA GLU A 595 -10.31 -19.59 -23.31
C GLU A 595 -11.78 -19.20 -23.52
N GLY A 596 -12.16 -17.94 -23.22
CA GLY A 596 -13.51 -17.42 -23.41
C GLY A 596 -14.53 -17.97 -22.42
N GLU A 597 -14.08 -18.40 -21.23
CA GLU A 597 -14.98 -18.84 -20.18
C GLU A 597 -15.74 -17.65 -19.56
N SER A 598 -17.02 -17.84 -19.32
CA SER A 598 -17.87 -16.86 -18.64
C SER A 598 -18.02 -17.20 -17.17
N TYR A 599 -18.06 -16.17 -16.33
CA TYR A 599 -18.25 -16.27 -14.88
C TYR A 599 -19.30 -15.27 -14.44
N HIS A 600 -20.03 -15.60 -13.37
CA HIS A 600 -21.06 -14.78 -12.76
C HIS A 600 -20.75 -14.53 -11.29
N ASN A 601 -21.07 -13.34 -10.81
CA ASN A 601 -20.90 -12.98 -9.41
C ASN A 601 -22.19 -13.24 -8.64
N ILE A 602 -22.03 -13.90 -7.49
CA ILE A 602 -23.08 -14.00 -6.48
C ILE A 602 -22.68 -13.09 -5.32
N ASN A 603 -23.42 -12.00 -5.15
CA ASN A 603 -23.22 -11.03 -4.09
C ASN A 603 -24.06 -11.43 -2.87
N PHE A 604 -23.43 -11.55 -1.72
CA PHE A 604 -24.07 -11.80 -0.43
C PHE A 604 -24.05 -10.52 0.42
N VAL A 605 -25.23 -9.99 0.72
CA VAL A 605 -25.41 -8.71 1.39
C VAL A 605 -25.89 -8.92 2.83
N VAL A 606 -25.18 -8.29 3.78
CA VAL A 606 -25.51 -8.23 5.20
C VAL A 606 -25.66 -6.77 5.60
N ASP A 607 -26.80 -6.41 6.20
CA ASP A 607 -27.11 -5.04 6.65
C ASP A 607 -26.98 -3.93 5.58
N GLY A 608 -27.19 -4.29 4.30
CA GLY A 608 -27.11 -3.37 3.18
C GLY A 608 -25.70 -3.27 2.54
N GLU A 609 -24.71 -3.96 3.09
CA GLU A 609 -23.35 -3.98 2.54
C GLU A 609 -23.00 -5.37 1.97
N ILE A 610 -22.19 -5.40 0.91
CA ILE A 610 -21.69 -6.67 0.35
C ILE A 610 -20.71 -7.29 1.35
N TRP A 611 -21.15 -8.39 1.96
CA TRP A 611 -20.35 -9.13 2.92
C TRP A 611 -19.39 -10.12 2.26
N GLN A 612 -19.82 -10.77 1.15
CA GLN A 612 -19.01 -11.72 0.38
C GLN A 612 -19.43 -11.72 -1.08
N ILE A 613 -18.47 -11.95 -1.99
CA ILE A 613 -18.72 -12.23 -3.41
C ILE A 613 -18.15 -13.62 -3.72
N THR A 614 -18.97 -14.44 -4.39
CA THR A 614 -18.53 -15.71 -4.93
C THR A 614 -18.65 -15.68 -6.44
N CYS A 615 -17.55 -15.94 -7.15
CA CYS A 615 -17.53 -15.95 -8.62
C CYS A 615 -17.64 -17.40 -9.10
N ILE A 616 -18.70 -17.70 -9.88
CA ILE A 616 -19.06 -19.05 -10.33
C ILE A 616 -18.99 -19.08 -11.86
N ARG A 617 -18.40 -20.13 -12.43
CA ARG A 617 -18.39 -20.35 -13.87
C ARG A 617 -19.81 -20.57 -14.39
N ASP A 618 -20.09 -20.04 -15.60
CA ASP A 618 -21.38 -20.18 -16.25
C ASP A 618 -21.84 -21.65 -16.30
N GLY A 619 -23.04 -21.89 -15.82
CA GLY A 619 -23.64 -23.22 -15.77
C GLY A 619 -23.12 -24.14 -14.66
N GLU A 620 -22.17 -23.74 -13.84
CA GLU A 620 -21.72 -24.49 -12.66
C GLU A 620 -22.56 -24.14 -11.41
N THR A 621 -22.52 -25.04 -10.44
CA THR A 621 -23.17 -24.84 -9.13
C THR A 621 -22.16 -24.36 -8.11
N PRO A 622 -22.58 -23.53 -7.13
CA PRO A 622 -21.73 -23.16 -6.00
C PRO A 622 -21.26 -24.36 -5.19
N ASP A 623 -20.04 -24.32 -4.67
CA ASP A 623 -19.48 -25.40 -3.85
C ASP A 623 -20.04 -25.43 -2.42
N ALA A 624 -20.40 -24.26 -1.87
CA ALA A 624 -20.89 -24.11 -0.51
C ALA A 624 -21.80 -22.88 -0.35
N GLU A 625 -22.66 -22.91 0.64
CA GLU A 625 -23.39 -21.74 1.12
C GLU A 625 -22.52 -20.99 2.14
N PRO A 626 -22.21 -19.70 1.89
CA PRO A 626 -21.47 -18.91 2.87
C PRO A 626 -22.36 -18.61 4.08
N ILE A 627 -21.82 -18.74 5.28
CA ILE A 627 -22.54 -18.47 6.52
C ILE A 627 -21.86 -17.33 7.27
N PRO A 628 -22.54 -16.16 7.42
CA PRO A 628 -21.98 -15.05 8.15
C PRO A 628 -21.87 -15.36 9.65
N ALA A 629 -20.69 -15.15 10.21
CA ALA A 629 -20.42 -15.37 11.63
C ALA A 629 -20.95 -14.19 12.46
N ARG A 630 -22.27 -14.06 12.60
CA ARG A 630 -22.87 -13.01 13.43
C ARG A 630 -23.46 -13.62 14.70
N TYR A 631 -22.81 -13.34 15.82
CA TYR A 631 -23.27 -13.77 17.15
C TYR A 631 -23.56 -12.61 18.10
N SER A 632 -23.47 -11.36 17.64
CA SER A 632 -23.83 -10.22 18.46
C SER A 632 -25.33 -9.91 18.35
N GLY A 633 -26.04 -9.88 19.45
CA GLY A 633 -27.40 -9.40 19.56
C GLY A 633 -28.53 -10.44 19.53
N GLY A 634 -28.23 -11.73 19.61
CA GLY A 634 -29.30 -12.75 19.80
C GLY A 634 -30.16 -13.00 18.57
N SER A 635 -29.60 -12.86 17.34
CA SER A 635 -30.29 -13.20 16.08
C SER A 635 -29.74 -14.49 15.48
N LEU A 636 -30.62 -15.30 14.91
CA LEU A 636 -30.30 -16.53 14.20
C LEU A 636 -30.30 -16.28 12.67
N PHE A 637 -29.22 -16.67 12.01
CA PHE A 637 -29.17 -16.65 10.55
C PHE A 637 -30.15 -17.69 9.96
N MET A 638 -31.06 -17.22 9.08
CA MET A 638 -32.12 -18.04 8.50
C MET A 638 -31.84 -18.45 7.06
N GLY A 639 -30.78 -17.92 6.45
CA GLY A 639 -30.40 -18.17 5.05
C GLY A 639 -30.37 -16.92 4.20
N TRP A 640 -30.00 -17.11 2.95
CA TRP A 640 -29.88 -16.09 1.93
C TRP A 640 -31.10 -16.07 1.02
N PHE A 641 -31.60 -14.88 0.70
CA PHE A 641 -32.77 -14.69 -0.14
C PHE A 641 -32.55 -13.54 -1.12
N THR A 642 -33.10 -13.66 -2.35
CA THR A 642 -33.21 -12.51 -3.25
C THR A 642 -34.16 -11.48 -2.66
N GLU A 643 -34.20 -10.27 -3.23
CA GLU A 643 -35.14 -9.20 -2.85
C GLU A 643 -36.61 -9.69 -2.93
N ASP A 644 -36.93 -10.55 -3.90
CA ASP A 644 -38.28 -11.16 -4.09
C ASP A 644 -38.51 -12.36 -3.14
N GLY A 645 -37.58 -12.70 -2.25
CA GLY A 645 -37.71 -13.75 -1.26
C GLY A 645 -37.43 -15.17 -1.77
N VAL A 646 -36.76 -15.31 -2.92
CA VAL A 646 -36.31 -16.60 -3.43
C VAL A 646 -35.06 -17.05 -2.66
N PRO A 647 -35.08 -18.24 -2.04
CA PRO A 647 -33.91 -18.71 -1.27
C PRO A 647 -32.73 -19.07 -2.20
N TYR A 648 -31.52 -18.84 -1.69
CA TYR A 648 -30.29 -19.32 -2.30
C TYR A 648 -30.27 -20.86 -2.34
N ASP A 649 -29.87 -21.42 -3.47
CA ASP A 649 -29.85 -22.87 -3.67
C ASP A 649 -28.52 -23.29 -4.32
N ILE A 650 -27.64 -23.87 -3.53
CA ILE A 650 -26.31 -24.34 -3.97
C ILE A 650 -26.37 -25.44 -5.05
N TYR A 651 -27.51 -26.06 -5.26
CA TYR A 651 -27.69 -27.10 -6.29
C TYR A 651 -28.17 -26.56 -7.63
N LYS A 652 -28.41 -25.23 -7.72
CA LYS A 652 -28.83 -24.62 -8.99
C LYS A 652 -27.61 -24.09 -9.72
N PRO A 653 -27.49 -24.42 -11.03
CA PRO A 653 -26.47 -23.79 -11.89
C PRO A 653 -26.71 -22.27 -12.01
N VAL A 654 -25.61 -21.51 -12.03
CA VAL A 654 -25.59 -20.07 -12.12
C VAL A 654 -25.38 -19.68 -13.58
N TYR A 655 -26.25 -18.81 -14.12
CA TYR A 655 -26.21 -18.32 -15.52
C TYR A 655 -26.24 -16.79 -15.63
N GLU A 656 -26.32 -16.10 -14.51
CA GLU A 656 -26.36 -14.64 -14.43
C GLU A 656 -25.87 -14.16 -13.07
N ASP A 657 -25.48 -12.92 -12.96
CA ASP A 657 -25.12 -12.29 -11.69
C ASP A 657 -26.34 -12.22 -10.78
N MET A 658 -26.14 -12.54 -9.50
CA MET A 658 -27.22 -12.62 -8.52
C MET A 658 -26.83 -11.89 -7.23
N THR A 659 -27.83 -11.34 -6.55
CA THR A 659 -27.65 -10.74 -5.22
C THR A 659 -28.60 -11.38 -4.22
N PHE A 660 -28.05 -11.79 -3.10
CA PHE A 660 -28.78 -12.39 -1.99
C PHE A 660 -28.55 -11.59 -0.71
N TYR A 661 -29.62 -11.44 0.05
CA TYR A 661 -29.67 -10.70 1.31
C TYR A 661 -29.78 -11.65 2.47
N ALA A 662 -29.04 -11.42 3.55
CA ALA A 662 -29.11 -12.21 4.78
C ALA A 662 -30.48 -12.03 5.45
N SER A 663 -31.12 -13.13 5.82
CA SER A 663 -32.32 -13.12 6.64
C SER A 663 -32.01 -13.56 8.07
N TRP A 664 -32.53 -12.81 9.04
CA TRP A 664 -32.27 -13.00 10.45
C TRP A 664 -33.55 -13.16 11.26
N GLN A 665 -33.55 -14.03 12.27
CA GLN A 665 -34.65 -14.19 13.23
C GLN A 665 -34.14 -13.86 14.63
N GLU A 666 -34.78 -12.90 15.33
CA GLU A 666 -34.46 -12.59 16.70
C GLU A 666 -34.78 -13.74 17.65
N LEU A 667 -33.83 -14.14 18.50
CA LEU A 667 -33.99 -15.22 19.47
C LEU A 667 -35.05 -14.88 20.55
N SER A 668 -35.25 -13.60 20.86
CA SER A 668 -36.33 -13.13 21.75
C SER A 668 -37.74 -13.45 21.25
N ALA A 669 -37.91 -13.67 19.92
CA ALA A 669 -39.18 -14.09 19.33
C ALA A 669 -39.47 -15.58 19.48
N LEU A 670 -38.48 -16.40 19.78
CA LEU A 670 -38.62 -17.86 19.98
C LEU A 670 -38.99 -18.25 21.40
N GLU A 671 -38.87 -17.36 22.39
CA GLU A 671 -39.13 -17.64 23.81
C GLU A 671 -40.57 -17.37 24.28
N LYS A 672 -41.47 -16.90 23.41
CA LYS A 672 -42.89 -16.74 23.77
C LYS A 672 -43.63 -18.04 23.55
N PRO A 673 -44.08 -18.77 24.60
CA PRO A 673 -45.02 -19.86 24.44
C PRO A 673 -46.31 -19.31 23.82
N GLN A 674 -46.86 -20.01 22.83
CA GLN A 674 -48.23 -19.74 22.40
C GLN A 674 -49.13 -19.92 23.64
N GLU A 675 -49.70 -18.85 24.17
CA GLU A 675 -50.82 -18.92 25.07
C GLU A 675 -52.00 -19.44 24.27
N ASP A 676 -52.35 -20.72 24.52
CA ASP A 676 -53.57 -21.33 24.01
C ASP A 676 -54.77 -20.51 24.48
N SER A 677 -55.50 -19.92 23.52
CA SER A 677 -56.83 -19.33 23.73
C SER A 677 -57.93 -20.32 23.43
#